data_69a3266d122c529c897df73c1fd3fba0
#
_entry.id   69a3266d122c529c897df73c1fd3fba0
#
_cell.length_a   1.000
_cell.length_b   1.000
_cell.length_c   1.000
_cell.angle_alpha   90.00
_cell.angle_beta   90.00
_cell.angle_gamma   90.00
#
_symmetry.space_group_name_H-M   'P 1'
#
loop_
_entity.id
_entity.type
_entity.pdbx_description
1 polymer ?
#
loop_
_entity_poly.entity_id
_entity_poly.type
_entity_poly.pdbx_seq_one_letter_code
_entity_poly.pdbx_strand_id
1 'polypeptide(L)'
;MATLEKIRSKSVLLFVIIIVALLAFILGDFLTSGRTYFGGGTTVAKAGKAKVDYHDYQNRLNLVSEQQRNQANAPDNDDLSQQVIQRLLLEKMMENEYRDLGIVVTDAELSDALTGSAPHPAAQQFIYTMSQSLGLPAPSGQAVYDAMMNPQKYGLPAEAGAQLKQYWAGLESDLEQLMLQEKFDRLVNGLFTANMLDAENLYNDVATTRHIQYAAKPIASVTDEQVEVTDADRRAAWSENKEMYRLNEPVRSIDYIMVRIEPSQADRVAGTKEVEDALMALNAGPGTDMVASNSKFVVNHGTSTRARLTDNRLKSFVDTAKVGEAVILNNSGDKFTIVKLLGVSSAVDSINISMMGRADGGSLDSLLAEVNAGKSFAELIDGDKVQGQDSTWTTLAAPNIPADIKAALENNAVGSAFVLTDTIQGQPASTLYRINRRHTPVSVYEIAQIEYTIDPSQETLTKLSGDLHTFVSNNSSAKDFADNAAAAGYTVLSSAVSASSSHVANAADSRPAVKWLMNAKKGQVMPVYQDNKQTYLLTAAVKNIYDDDYLPYNADLIADQISAQALKDKKAAKLVDEYKGKASDVAGYAKLMGVEPQTGDAMFNSPMLASLGFGESLLQGAIAAAQQGQVTGPLEGNTAVVVFVVTGQDKSGREYKFEEYANQFNRQLGIAGTRPMQDFQRFALLLGNDKIENNSLNFIQGFGE
;
A
#
# COMPACT_ATOMS: atom_id res chain seq x y z
N MET A 1 57.97 -40.25 -27.81
CA MET A 1 56.60 -40.88 -27.85
C MET A 1 56.28 -41.74 -26.62
N ALA A 2 57.11 -41.79 -25.60
CA ALA A 2 56.87 -42.58 -24.37
C ALA A 2 56.02 -41.92 -23.30
N THR A 3 55.72 -40.64 -23.39
CA THR A 3 54.93 -39.87 -22.40
C THR A 3 53.42 -39.95 -22.64
N LEU A 4 52.97 -40.03 -23.89
CA LEU A 4 51.57 -40.13 -24.26
C LEU A 4 50.95 -41.53 -23.96
N GLU A 5 51.76 -42.57 -24.05
CA GLU A 5 51.37 -43.94 -23.77
C GLU A 5 51.19 -44.20 -22.25
N LYS A 6 52.02 -43.55 -21.40
CA LYS A 6 51.84 -43.55 -19.94
C LYS A 6 50.63 -42.73 -19.45
N ILE A 7 50.22 -41.72 -20.18
CA ILE A 7 49.00 -40.97 -19.87
C ILE A 7 47.77 -41.76 -20.28
N ARG A 8 47.82 -42.48 -21.39
CA ARG A 8 46.72 -43.32 -21.89
C ARG A 8 46.48 -44.57 -21.02
N SER A 9 47.55 -45.15 -20.44
CA SER A 9 47.41 -46.30 -19.49
C SER A 9 46.88 -45.89 -18.11
N LYS A 10 46.86 -44.59 -17.77
CA LYS A 10 46.30 -44.05 -16.52
C LYS A 10 45.05 -43.16 -16.76
N SER A 11 44.48 -43.22 -17.96
CA SER A 11 43.31 -42.40 -18.31
C SER A 11 42.10 -42.67 -17.40
N VAL A 12 41.90 -43.94 -16.98
CA VAL A 12 40.84 -44.30 -16.03
C VAL A 12 41.11 -43.68 -14.65
N LEU A 13 42.34 -43.67 -14.17
CA LEU A 13 42.72 -43.04 -12.91
C LEU A 13 42.53 -41.52 -12.97
N LEU A 14 42.91 -40.88 -14.09
CA LEU A 14 42.73 -39.44 -14.32
C LEU A 14 41.24 -39.08 -14.39
N PHE A 15 40.43 -39.91 -15.04
CA PHE A 15 38.97 -39.73 -15.13
C PHE A 15 38.32 -39.89 -13.75
N VAL A 16 38.74 -40.83 -12.94
CA VAL A 16 38.27 -40.99 -11.56
C VAL A 16 38.66 -39.77 -10.70
N ILE A 17 39.88 -39.28 -10.84
CA ILE A 17 40.34 -38.05 -10.11
C ILE A 17 39.49 -36.85 -10.52
N ILE A 18 39.18 -36.69 -11.82
CA ILE A 18 38.33 -35.58 -12.31
C ILE A 18 36.90 -35.73 -11.79
N ILE A 19 36.35 -36.93 -11.80
CA ILE A 19 35.01 -37.20 -11.23
C ILE A 19 34.99 -36.90 -9.72
N VAL A 20 36.00 -37.34 -8.98
CA VAL A 20 36.10 -37.04 -7.54
C VAL A 20 36.30 -35.56 -7.27
N ALA A 21 37.08 -34.87 -8.08
CA ALA A 21 37.26 -33.41 -7.97
C ALA A 21 35.95 -32.67 -8.32
N LEU A 22 35.23 -33.11 -9.35
CA LEU A 22 33.92 -32.56 -9.73
C LEU A 22 32.86 -32.83 -8.66
N LEU A 23 32.84 -34.05 -8.11
CA LEU A 23 31.98 -34.40 -6.99
C LEU A 23 32.35 -33.61 -5.71
N ALA A 24 33.64 -33.44 -5.43
CA ALA A 24 34.08 -32.60 -4.31
C ALA A 24 33.75 -31.12 -4.51
N PHE A 25 33.81 -30.61 -5.74
CA PHE A 25 33.37 -29.26 -6.09
C PHE A 25 31.85 -29.10 -5.95
N ILE A 26 31.07 -30.05 -6.51
CA ILE A 26 29.62 -30.08 -6.40
C ILE A 26 29.17 -30.26 -4.94
N LEU A 27 29.85 -31.15 -4.18
CA LEU A 27 29.62 -31.34 -2.75
C LEU A 27 30.11 -30.11 -1.95
N GLY A 28 31.19 -29.47 -2.34
CA GLY A 28 31.69 -28.24 -1.72
C GLY A 28 30.73 -27.06 -1.93
N ASP A 29 30.24 -26.89 -3.16
CA ASP A 29 29.23 -25.88 -3.49
C ASP A 29 27.88 -26.22 -2.84
N PHE A 30 27.50 -27.50 -2.82
CA PHE A 30 26.33 -28.00 -2.12
C PHE A 30 26.44 -27.88 -0.59
N LEU A 31 27.64 -28.06 0.00
CA LEU A 31 27.87 -27.88 1.44
C LEU A 31 28.02 -26.39 1.82
N THR A 32 28.52 -25.53 0.91
CA THR A 32 28.62 -24.09 1.15
C THR A 32 27.30 -23.38 0.90
N SER A 33 26.56 -23.77 -0.15
CA SER A 33 25.18 -23.34 -0.39
C SER A 33 24.18 -24.08 0.52
N GLY A 34 24.49 -25.30 0.92
CA GLY A 34 23.66 -26.21 1.71
C GLY A 34 23.65 -25.95 3.23
N ARG A 35 24.47 -25.02 3.74
CA ARG A 35 24.29 -24.55 5.13
C ARG A 35 22.92 -23.91 5.35
N THR A 36 22.31 -23.39 4.30
CA THR A 36 20.95 -22.87 4.32
C THR A 36 19.89 -23.97 4.10
N TYR A 37 20.23 -25.09 3.42
CA TYR A 37 19.26 -26.14 3.04
C TYR A 37 19.10 -27.27 4.07
N PHE A 38 20.08 -27.56 4.90
CA PHE A 38 20.04 -28.68 5.86
C PHE A 38 19.83 -28.27 7.32
N GLY A 39 19.83 -26.97 7.63
CA GLY A 39 19.64 -26.47 8.99
C GLY A 39 18.29 -25.80 9.28
N GLY A 40 17.51 -25.47 8.26
CA GLY A 40 16.16 -24.93 8.37
C GLY A 40 15.31 -25.48 7.25
N GLY A 41 14.15 -26.05 7.54
CA GLY A 41 13.25 -26.59 6.53
C GLY A 41 12.91 -25.54 5.46
N THR A 42 12.44 -25.99 4.28
CA THR A 42 12.00 -25.13 3.16
C THR A 42 10.79 -24.24 3.51
N THR A 43 10.28 -24.32 4.72
CA THR A 43 9.10 -23.61 5.21
C THR A 43 9.46 -22.18 5.63
N VAL A 44 8.97 -21.19 4.87
CA VAL A 44 9.14 -19.76 5.13
C VAL A 44 8.21 -19.27 6.25
N ALA A 45 6.98 -19.78 6.27
CA ALA A 45 6.02 -19.48 7.33
C ALA A 45 5.08 -20.66 7.57
N LYS A 46 4.54 -20.74 8.80
CA LYS A 46 3.61 -21.79 9.21
C LYS A 46 2.58 -21.23 10.20
N ALA A 47 1.32 -21.70 10.07
CA ALA A 47 0.26 -21.52 11.06
C ALA A 47 -0.54 -22.82 11.13
N GLY A 48 -0.45 -23.54 12.24
CA GLY A 48 -1.07 -24.84 12.39
C GLY A 48 -0.65 -25.83 11.30
N LYS A 49 -1.62 -26.29 10.50
CA LYS A 49 -1.40 -27.19 9.36
C LYS A 49 -0.89 -26.44 8.09
N ALA A 50 -1.15 -25.13 8.00
CA ALA A 50 -0.78 -24.34 6.84
C ALA A 50 0.73 -24.06 6.82
N LYS A 51 1.36 -24.29 5.67
CA LYS A 51 2.80 -24.09 5.47
C LYS A 51 3.03 -23.40 4.13
N VAL A 52 3.90 -22.40 4.14
CA VAL A 52 4.38 -21.70 2.95
C VAL A 52 5.78 -22.20 2.64
N ASP A 53 5.95 -22.81 1.48
CA ASP A 53 7.26 -23.26 1.00
C ASP A 53 8.05 -22.10 0.38
N TYR A 54 9.38 -22.20 0.44
CA TYR A 54 10.28 -21.17 -0.10
C TYR A 54 10.12 -20.97 -1.62
N HIS A 55 9.87 -22.02 -2.35
CA HIS A 55 9.70 -21.94 -3.80
C HIS A 55 8.40 -21.21 -4.17
N ASP A 56 7.28 -21.51 -3.50
CA ASP A 56 6.00 -20.84 -3.70
C ASP A 56 6.12 -19.35 -3.35
N TYR A 57 6.80 -19.06 -2.23
CA TYR A 57 7.08 -17.70 -1.81
C TYR A 57 7.89 -16.92 -2.84
N GLN A 58 9.02 -17.47 -3.34
CA GLN A 58 9.86 -16.79 -4.33
C GLN A 58 9.12 -16.55 -5.65
N ASN A 59 8.36 -17.52 -6.13
CA ASN A 59 7.57 -17.36 -7.35
C ASN A 59 6.54 -16.24 -7.22
N ARG A 60 5.81 -16.20 -6.10
CA ARG A 60 4.81 -15.16 -5.86
C ARG A 60 5.46 -13.79 -5.67
N LEU A 61 6.58 -13.71 -4.94
CA LEU A 61 7.31 -12.47 -4.72
C LEU A 61 7.81 -11.88 -6.06
N ASN A 62 8.40 -12.69 -6.92
CA ASN A 62 8.86 -12.26 -8.23
C ASN A 62 7.71 -11.72 -9.09
N LEU A 63 6.58 -12.44 -9.12
CA LEU A 63 5.40 -12.01 -9.87
C LEU A 63 4.87 -10.65 -9.41
N VAL A 64 4.70 -10.49 -8.10
CA VAL A 64 4.15 -9.25 -7.52
C VAL A 64 5.14 -8.09 -7.66
N SER A 65 6.45 -8.34 -7.50
CA SER A 65 7.48 -7.31 -7.68
C SER A 65 7.53 -6.79 -9.13
N GLU A 66 7.38 -7.65 -10.12
CA GLU A 66 7.30 -7.24 -11.53
C GLU A 66 6.05 -6.39 -11.81
N GLN A 67 4.89 -6.78 -11.27
CA GLN A 67 3.64 -6.03 -11.43
C GLN A 67 3.71 -4.63 -10.81
N GLN A 68 4.44 -4.49 -9.69
CA GLN A 68 4.54 -3.22 -8.96
C GLN A 68 5.71 -2.33 -9.40
N ARG A 69 6.65 -2.86 -10.17
CA ARG A 69 7.91 -2.18 -10.54
C ARG A 69 7.72 -0.78 -11.16
N ASN A 70 6.61 -0.54 -11.82
CA ASN A 70 6.32 0.71 -12.51
C ASN A 70 5.32 1.61 -11.76
N GLN A 71 4.95 1.25 -10.52
CA GLN A 71 4.03 2.05 -9.73
C GLN A 71 4.80 3.09 -8.90
N ALA A 72 4.36 4.35 -8.94
CA ALA A 72 5.03 5.45 -8.25
C ALA A 72 5.07 5.31 -6.71
N ASN A 73 4.18 4.50 -6.14
CA ASN A 73 4.06 4.23 -4.70
C ASN A 73 4.20 2.74 -4.37
N ALA A 74 5.06 2.01 -5.10
CA ALA A 74 5.32 0.63 -4.77
C ALA A 74 5.88 0.51 -3.33
N PRO A 75 5.40 -0.46 -2.52
CA PRO A 75 6.00 -0.74 -1.22
C PRO A 75 7.45 -1.17 -1.40
N ASP A 76 8.26 -1.00 -0.37
CA ASP A 76 9.63 -1.51 -0.44
C ASP A 76 9.65 -3.05 -0.47
N ASN A 77 10.83 -3.61 -0.76
CA ASN A 77 10.97 -5.06 -0.94
C ASN A 77 10.69 -5.84 0.36
N ASP A 78 10.98 -5.27 1.52
CA ASP A 78 10.77 -5.92 2.81
C ASP A 78 9.27 -5.95 3.15
N ASP A 79 8.55 -4.85 2.92
CA ASP A 79 7.09 -4.79 3.07
C ASP A 79 6.40 -5.74 2.11
N LEU A 80 6.80 -5.72 0.83
CA LEU A 80 6.26 -6.62 -0.19
C LEU A 80 6.46 -8.08 0.18
N SER A 81 7.66 -8.42 0.66
CA SER A 81 8.02 -9.76 1.13
C SER A 81 7.07 -10.24 2.23
N GLN A 82 6.82 -9.41 3.26
CA GLN A 82 5.94 -9.76 4.36
C GLN A 82 4.47 -9.86 3.93
N GLN A 83 4.00 -8.97 3.05
CA GLN A 83 2.66 -9.03 2.48
C GLN A 83 2.45 -10.34 1.69
N VAL A 84 3.44 -10.76 0.90
CA VAL A 84 3.39 -12.01 0.14
C VAL A 84 3.34 -13.22 1.07
N ILE A 85 4.15 -13.24 2.14
CA ILE A 85 4.14 -14.32 3.14
C ILE A 85 2.77 -14.42 3.82
N GLN A 86 2.23 -13.29 4.29
CA GLN A 86 0.94 -13.26 4.97
C GLN A 86 -0.19 -13.72 4.03
N ARG A 87 -0.17 -13.28 2.79
CA ARG A 87 -1.16 -13.70 1.79
C ARG A 87 -1.09 -15.19 1.49
N LEU A 88 0.11 -15.73 1.22
CA LEU A 88 0.28 -17.15 0.97
C LEU A 88 -0.11 -18.00 2.18
N LEU A 89 0.23 -17.56 3.39
CA LEU A 89 -0.15 -18.28 4.60
C LEU A 89 -1.67 -18.32 4.76
N LEU A 90 -2.35 -17.20 4.52
CA LEU A 90 -3.80 -17.14 4.53
C LEU A 90 -4.43 -18.05 3.45
N GLU A 91 -3.91 -18.01 2.22
CA GLU A 91 -4.35 -18.91 1.15
C GLU A 91 -4.24 -20.38 1.59
N LYS A 92 -3.12 -20.78 2.19
CA LYS A 92 -2.93 -22.14 2.71
C LYS A 92 -3.81 -22.50 3.90
N MET A 93 -4.13 -21.55 4.76
CA MET A 93 -5.09 -21.75 5.84
C MET A 93 -6.49 -21.99 5.26
N MET A 94 -6.92 -21.17 4.31
CA MET A 94 -8.21 -21.30 3.65
C MET A 94 -8.32 -22.61 2.85
N GLU A 95 -7.28 -23.02 2.13
CA GLU A 95 -7.25 -24.30 1.44
C GLU A 95 -7.48 -25.49 2.41
N ASN A 96 -6.92 -25.41 3.62
CA ASN A 96 -7.14 -26.43 4.64
C ASN A 96 -8.60 -26.43 5.13
N GLU A 97 -9.18 -25.24 5.37
CA GLU A 97 -10.59 -25.11 5.79
C GLU A 97 -11.54 -25.62 4.71
N TYR A 98 -11.32 -25.25 3.44
CA TYR A 98 -12.14 -25.76 2.33
C TYR A 98 -12.12 -27.28 2.29
N ARG A 99 -10.94 -27.89 2.45
CA ARG A 99 -10.78 -29.35 2.46
C ARG A 99 -11.44 -30.00 3.68
N ASP A 100 -11.25 -29.44 4.87
CA ASP A 100 -11.82 -29.98 6.12
C ASP A 100 -13.36 -29.85 6.12
N LEU A 101 -13.94 -28.84 5.44
CA LEU A 101 -15.37 -28.66 5.23
C LEU A 101 -15.94 -29.39 4.01
N GLY A 102 -15.07 -29.99 3.17
CA GLY A 102 -15.51 -30.65 1.94
C GLY A 102 -15.98 -29.68 0.83
N ILE A 103 -15.53 -28.42 0.89
CA ILE A 103 -15.83 -27.42 -0.14
C ILE A 103 -14.89 -27.64 -1.32
N VAL A 104 -15.46 -27.94 -2.49
CA VAL A 104 -14.73 -28.17 -3.73
C VAL A 104 -15.37 -27.42 -4.89
N VAL A 105 -14.57 -27.02 -5.86
CA VAL A 105 -15.02 -26.60 -7.19
C VAL A 105 -14.68 -27.73 -8.15
N THR A 106 -15.69 -28.25 -8.84
CA THR A 106 -15.49 -29.32 -9.81
C THR A 106 -15.04 -28.74 -11.16
N ASP A 107 -14.34 -29.56 -11.97
CA ASP A 107 -13.95 -29.17 -13.34
C ASP A 107 -15.17 -28.73 -14.18
N ALA A 108 -16.33 -29.37 -13.95
CA ALA A 108 -17.57 -29.03 -14.66
C ALA A 108 -18.09 -27.65 -14.24
N GLU A 109 -18.06 -27.30 -12.95
CA GLU A 109 -18.45 -25.98 -12.46
C GLU A 109 -17.51 -24.91 -12.97
N LEU A 110 -16.19 -25.13 -12.95
CA LEU A 110 -15.20 -24.20 -13.44
C LEU A 110 -15.33 -23.98 -14.96
N SER A 111 -15.52 -25.09 -15.71
CA SER A 111 -15.77 -25.03 -17.14
C SER A 111 -17.05 -24.24 -17.46
N ASP A 112 -18.14 -24.45 -16.75
CA ASP A 112 -19.38 -23.71 -16.95
C ASP A 112 -19.23 -22.23 -16.60
N ALA A 113 -18.48 -21.92 -15.54
CA ALA A 113 -18.18 -20.53 -15.14
C ALA A 113 -17.31 -19.77 -16.18
N LEU A 114 -16.54 -20.46 -17.00
CA LEU A 114 -15.68 -19.87 -18.04
C LEU A 114 -16.32 -19.91 -19.44
N THR A 115 -16.96 -21.03 -19.79
CA THR A 115 -17.40 -21.31 -21.17
C THR A 115 -18.89 -21.50 -21.29
N GLY A 116 -19.63 -21.51 -20.18
CA GLY A 116 -21.08 -21.66 -20.15
C GLY A 116 -21.85 -20.47 -20.76
N SER A 117 -23.16 -20.62 -20.81
CA SER A 117 -24.07 -19.59 -21.37
C SER A 117 -24.12 -18.30 -20.53
N ALA A 118 -23.79 -18.38 -19.25
CA ALA A 118 -23.71 -17.26 -18.31
C ALA A 118 -22.39 -17.33 -17.53
N PRO A 119 -21.28 -16.89 -18.15
CA PRO A 119 -19.97 -16.93 -17.50
C PRO A 119 -19.95 -16.17 -16.18
N HIS A 120 -19.10 -16.61 -15.26
CA HIS A 120 -18.96 -15.97 -13.97
C HIS A 120 -18.57 -14.48 -14.13
N PRO A 121 -19.15 -13.55 -13.33
CA PRO A 121 -18.88 -12.11 -13.44
C PRO A 121 -17.39 -11.74 -13.47
N ALA A 122 -16.57 -12.43 -12.70
CA ALA A 122 -15.11 -12.21 -12.69
C ALA A 122 -14.41 -12.59 -14.00
N ALA A 123 -14.96 -13.53 -14.77
CA ALA A 123 -14.42 -13.94 -16.06
C ALA A 123 -14.92 -13.07 -17.22
N GLN A 124 -16.05 -12.38 -17.06
CA GLN A 124 -16.72 -11.67 -18.16
C GLN A 124 -15.84 -10.61 -18.82
N GLN A 125 -15.10 -9.81 -18.05
CA GLN A 125 -14.24 -8.76 -18.61
C GLN A 125 -13.10 -9.35 -19.45
N PHE A 126 -12.48 -10.44 -19.00
CA PHE A 126 -11.45 -11.14 -19.75
C PHE A 126 -12.03 -11.72 -21.07
N ILE A 127 -13.16 -12.43 -20.96
CA ILE A 127 -13.84 -13.01 -22.13
C ILE A 127 -14.21 -11.92 -23.13
N TYR A 128 -14.74 -10.79 -22.66
CA TYR A 128 -15.09 -9.65 -23.52
C TYR A 128 -13.87 -9.10 -24.27
N THR A 129 -12.79 -8.83 -23.54
CA THR A 129 -11.55 -8.27 -24.12
C THR A 129 -10.92 -9.22 -25.13
N MET A 130 -10.85 -10.51 -24.79
CA MET A 130 -10.29 -11.52 -25.68
C MET A 130 -11.18 -11.75 -26.91
N SER A 131 -12.49 -11.77 -26.74
CA SER A 131 -13.43 -11.90 -27.86
C SER A 131 -13.31 -10.74 -28.85
N GLN A 132 -13.14 -9.52 -28.36
CA GLN A 132 -12.89 -8.36 -29.24
C GLN A 132 -11.55 -8.50 -29.97
N SER A 133 -10.49 -8.90 -29.28
CA SER A 133 -9.16 -9.10 -29.90
C SER A 133 -9.17 -10.18 -30.96
N LEU A 134 -10.07 -11.16 -30.85
CA LEU A 134 -10.29 -12.22 -31.84
C LEU A 134 -11.28 -11.86 -32.96
N GLY A 135 -11.85 -10.63 -32.94
CA GLY A 135 -12.83 -10.18 -33.90
C GLY A 135 -14.15 -10.94 -33.85
N LEU A 136 -14.54 -11.48 -32.70
CA LEU A 136 -15.77 -12.24 -32.54
C LEU A 136 -17.00 -11.30 -32.52
N PRO A 137 -18.12 -11.69 -33.13
CA PRO A 137 -19.33 -10.87 -33.18
C PRO A 137 -20.01 -10.68 -31.82
N ALA A 138 -19.73 -11.56 -30.86
CA ALA A 138 -20.23 -11.49 -29.49
C ALA A 138 -19.23 -12.13 -28.52
N PRO A 139 -19.18 -11.69 -27.24
CA PRO A 139 -18.36 -12.30 -26.22
C PRO A 139 -18.70 -13.79 -26.02
N SER A 140 -17.70 -14.65 -26.10
CA SER A 140 -17.88 -16.11 -25.94
C SER A 140 -16.65 -16.76 -25.33
N GLY A 141 -16.79 -17.24 -24.08
CA GLY A 141 -15.73 -17.99 -23.41
C GLY A 141 -15.36 -19.29 -24.16
N GLN A 142 -16.35 -19.96 -24.73
CA GLN A 142 -16.13 -21.17 -25.56
C GLN A 142 -15.30 -20.89 -26.82
N ALA A 143 -15.54 -19.75 -27.48
CA ALA A 143 -14.79 -19.35 -28.66
C ALA A 143 -13.36 -18.93 -28.30
N VAL A 144 -13.15 -18.26 -27.16
CA VAL A 144 -11.81 -17.91 -26.64
C VAL A 144 -11.04 -19.20 -26.30
N TYR A 145 -11.69 -20.16 -25.66
CA TYR A 145 -11.09 -21.48 -25.38
C TYR A 145 -10.72 -22.22 -26.67
N ASP A 146 -11.61 -22.24 -27.68
CA ASP A 146 -11.32 -22.85 -28.98
C ASP A 146 -10.16 -22.15 -29.70
N ALA A 147 -10.07 -20.83 -29.63
CA ALA A 147 -8.96 -20.07 -30.20
C ALA A 147 -7.61 -20.38 -29.52
N MET A 148 -7.63 -20.63 -28.23
CA MET A 148 -6.45 -21.08 -27.46
C MET A 148 -6.00 -22.47 -27.90
N MET A 149 -6.94 -23.39 -28.10
CA MET A 149 -6.65 -24.77 -28.50
C MET A 149 -6.32 -24.89 -30.00
N ASN A 150 -6.92 -24.07 -30.84
CA ASN A 150 -6.82 -24.10 -32.31
C ASN A 150 -6.49 -22.70 -32.87
N PRO A 151 -5.33 -22.07 -32.52
CA PRO A 151 -5.03 -20.70 -32.86
C PRO A 151 -5.07 -20.42 -34.36
N GLN A 152 -4.65 -21.37 -35.19
CA GLN A 152 -4.66 -21.23 -36.67
C GLN A 152 -6.07 -21.04 -37.26
N LYS A 153 -7.10 -21.60 -36.62
CA LYS A 153 -8.51 -21.43 -37.03
C LYS A 153 -8.96 -19.97 -36.95
N TYR A 154 -8.33 -19.22 -36.05
CA TYR A 154 -8.62 -17.81 -35.77
C TYR A 154 -7.55 -16.87 -36.34
N GLY A 155 -6.69 -17.37 -37.26
CA GLY A 155 -5.62 -16.56 -37.87
C GLY A 155 -4.50 -16.13 -36.91
N LEU A 156 -4.39 -16.76 -35.73
CA LEU A 156 -3.39 -16.43 -34.74
C LEU A 156 -2.08 -17.19 -34.95
N PRO A 157 -0.91 -16.55 -34.76
CA PRO A 157 0.36 -17.25 -34.69
C PRO A 157 0.39 -18.24 -33.48
N ALA A 158 1.23 -19.25 -33.58
CA ALA A 158 1.35 -20.27 -32.50
C ALA A 158 1.75 -19.65 -31.16
N GLU A 159 2.62 -18.62 -31.19
CA GLU A 159 3.07 -17.90 -30.01
C GLU A 159 1.92 -17.17 -29.30
N ALA A 160 1.02 -16.55 -30.05
CA ALA A 160 -0.17 -15.89 -29.51
C ALA A 160 -1.13 -16.89 -28.85
N GLY A 161 -1.28 -18.08 -29.46
CA GLY A 161 -2.01 -19.20 -28.85
C GLY A 161 -1.40 -19.66 -27.54
N ALA A 162 -0.07 -19.74 -27.47
CA ALA A 162 0.64 -20.10 -26.23
C ALA A 162 0.47 -19.05 -25.12
N GLN A 163 0.54 -17.76 -25.46
CA GLN A 163 0.27 -16.67 -24.53
C GLN A 163 -1.18 -16.69 -24.02
N LEU A 164 -2.15 -16.87 -24.91
CA LEU A 164 -3.56 -16.96 -24.53
C LEU A 164 -3.80 -18.14 -23.58
N LYS A 165 -3.11 -19.28 -23.82
CA LYS A 165 -3.14 -20.43 -22.93
C LYS A 165 -2.61 -20.13 -21.52
N GLN A 166 -1.54 -19.36 -21.43
CA GLN A 166 -1.00 -18.94 -20.14
C GLN A 166 -1.95 -18.01 -19.39
N TYR A 167 -2.54 -17.03 -20.08
CA TYR A 167 -3.55 -16.14 -19.49
C TYR A 167 -4.80 -16.88 -19.04
N TRP A 168 -5.24 -17.85 -19.84
CA TRP A 168 -6.41 -18.68 -19.51
C TRP A 168 -6.14 -19.54 -18.25
N ALA A 169 -4.98 -20.19 -18.16
CA ALA A 169 -4.63 -20.97 -16.99
C ALA A 169 -4.55 -20.12 -15.70
N GLY A 170 -4.08 -18.87 -15.82
CA GLY A 170 -4.13 -17.90 -14.73
C GLY A 170 -5.56 -17.58 -14.31
N LEU A 171 -6.43 -17.29 -15.27
CA LEU A 171 -7.85 -17.03 -15.03
C LEU A 171 -8.57 -18.24 -14.39
N GLU A 172 -8.30 -19.47 -14.86
CA GLU A 172 -8.84 -20.70 -14.25
C GLU A 172 -8.48 -20.79 -12.78
N SER A 173 -7.20 -20.60 -12.45
CA SER A 173 -6.71 -20.68 -11.07
C SER A 173 -7.33 -19.60 -10.18
N ASP A 174 -7.37 -18.34 -10.65
CA ASP A 174 -7.94 -17.23 -9.88
C ASP A 174 -9.46 -17.41 -9.67
N LEU A 175 -10.16 -17.90 -10.69
CA LEU A 175 -11.60 -18.14 -10.62
C LEU A 175 -11.93 -19.32 -9.71
N GLU A 176 -11.16 -20.39 -9.74
CA GLU A 176 -11.33 -21.54 -8.83
C GLU A 176 -11.23 -21.07 -7.37
N GLN A 177 -10.20 -20.29 -7.04
CA GLN A 177 -10.02 -19.72 -5.69
C GLN A 177 -11.18 -18.82 -5.30
N LEU A 178 -11.64 -17.97 -6.20
CA LEU A 178 -12.79 -17.09 -5.96
C LEU A 178 -14.08 -17.89 -5.71
N MET A 179 -14.33 -18.92 -6.50
CA MET A 179 -15.52 -19.79 -6.34
C MET A 179 -15.48 -20.61 -5.04
N LEU A 180 -14.28 -21.09 -4.64
CA LEU A 180 -14.10 -21.72 -3.33
C LEU A 180 -14.44 -20.76 -2.20
N GLN A 181 -13.92 -19.51 -2.28
CA GLN A 181 -14.22 -18.47 -1.31
C GLN A 181 -15.71 -18.14 -1.28
N GLU A 182 -16.37 -17.98 -2.43
CA GLU A 182 -17.82 -17.71 -2.48
C GLU A 182 -18.66 -18.85 -1.87
N LYS A 183 -18.26 -20.11 -2.09
CA LYS A 183 -18.93 -21.26 -1.46
C LYS A 183 -18.78 -21.24 0.05
N PHE A 184 -17.57 -20.93 0.54
CA PHE A 184 -17.29 -20.77 1.96
C PHE A 184 -18.09 -19.62 2.54
N ASP A 185 -18.09 -18.45 1.89
CA ASP A 185 -18.84 -17.29 2.33
C ASP A 185 -20.36 -17.57 2.39
N ARG A 186 -20.91 -18.30 1.42
CA ARG A 186 -22.31 -18.74 1.45
C ARG A 186 -22.59 -19.68 2.61
N LEU A 187 -21.67 -20.64 2.89
CA LEU A 187 -21.80 -21.55 4.02
C LEU A 187 -21.80 -20.78 5.34
N VAL A 188 -20.80 -19.94 5.55
CA VAL A 188 -20.64 -19.16 6.78
C VAL A 188 -21.79 -18.17 6.95
N ASN A 189 -22.18 -17.45 5.90
CA ASN A 189 -23.33 -16.54 5.93
C ASN A 189 -24.65 -17.29 6.22
N GLY A 190 -24.76 -18.54 5.75
CA GLY A 190 -25.92 -19.38 6.02
C GLY A 190 -26.06 -19.83 7.49
N LEU A 191 -24.95 -19.87 8.26
CA LEU A 191 -24.93 -20.18 9.68
C LEU A 191 -25.51 -19.03 10.54
N PHE A 192 -25.48 -17.81 10.06
CA PHE A 192 -25.88 -16.61 10.77
C PHE A 192 -27.15 -16.00 10.12
N THR A 193 -28.19 -16.76 10.15
CA THR A 193 -29.53 -16.28 9.68
C THR A 193 -30.26 -15.69 10.85
N ALA A 194 -30.59 -14.40 10.77
CA ALA A 194 -31.43 -13.73 11.75
C ALA A 194 -32.76 -14.44 11.85
N ASN A 195 -33.16 -14.77 13.05
CA ASN A 195 -34.53 -15.24 13.33
C ASN A 195 -35.47 -14.04 13.57
N MET A 196 -36.74 -14.33 13.80
CA MET A 196 -37.75 -13.29 14.01
C MET A 196 -37.44 -12.42 15.23
N LEU A 197 -36.91 -13.01 16.30
CA LEU A 197 -36.57 -12.29 17.53
C LEU A 197 -35.38 -11.36 17.33
N ASP A 198 -34.36 -11.78 16.57
CA ASP A 198 -33.23 -10.95 16.24
C ASP A 198 -33.64 -9.72 15.44
N ALA A 199 -34.46 -9.92 14.43
CA ALA A 199 -34.99 -8.83 13.59
C ALA A 199 -35.90 -7.87 14.37
N GLU A 200 -36.75 -8.41 15.28
CA GLU A 200 -37.62 -7.61 16.14
C GLU A 200 -36.78 -6.82 17.17
N ASN A 201 -35.80 -7.42 17.78
CA ASN A 201 -34.87 -6.74 18.69
C ASN A 201 -34.16 -5.60 17.99
N LEU A 202 -33.58 -5.86 16.82
CA LEU A 202 -32.89 -4.81 16.04
C LEU A 202 -33.85 -3.67 15.65
N TYR A 203 -35.10 -4.02 15.22
CA TYR A 203 -36.12 -3.01 14.99
C TYR A 203 -36.37 -2.16 16.22
N ASN A 204 -36.55 -2.78 17.38
CA ASN A 204 -36.82 -2.07 18.64
C ASN A 204 -35.60 -1.20 19.03
N ASP A 205 -34.39 -1.68 18.83
CA ASP A 205 -33.14 -0.95 19.13
C ASP A 205 -32.96 0.30 18.28
N VAL A 206 -33.35 0.26 17.00
CA VAL A 206 -33.24 1.41 16.09
C VAL A 206 -34.49 2.28 16.02
N ALA A 207 -35.65 1.72 16.37
CA ALA A 207 -36.92 2.43 16.32
C ALA A 207 -37.30 3.11 17.64
N THR A 208 -36.69 2.72 18.76
CA THR A 208 -37.02 3.26 20.07
C THR A 208 -36.01 4.31 20.49
N THR A 209 -36.48 5.53 20.69
CA THR A 209 -35.74 6.62 21.33
C THR A 209 -36.22 6.74 22.76
N ARG A 210 -35.29 6.70 23.70
CA ARG A 210 -35.57 6.93 25.14
C ARG A 210 -35.19 8.35 25.51
N HIS A 211 -36.16 9.08 26.08
CA HIS A 211 -35.91 10.39 26.64
C HIS A 211 -35.42 10.20 28.05
N ILE A 212 -34.24 10.73 28.34
CA ILE A 212 -33.60 10.63 29.66
C ILE A 212 -33.37 12.01 30.26
N GLN A 213 -33.49 12.10 31.57
CA GLN A 213 -32.87 13.13 32.34
C GLN A 213 -31.68 12.53 33.09
N TYR A 214 -30.57 13.20 33.08
CA TYR A 214 -29.33 12.65 33.67
C TYR A 214 -28.48 13.71 34.34
N ALA A 215 -27.65 13.27 35.29
CA ALA A 215 -26.54 13.99 35.87
C ALA A 215 -25.26 13.21 35.61
N ALA A 216 -24.22 13.86 35.08
CA ALA A 216 -22.97 13.25 34.70
C ALA A 216 -21.80 13.97 35.35
N LYS A 217 -21.03 13.23 36.15
CA LYS A 217 -19.79 13.74 36.74
C LYS A 217 -18.61 13.23 35.94
N PRO A 218 -17.82 14.08 35.27
CA PRO A 218 -16.65 13.65 34.54
C PRO A 218 -15.65 12.90 35.44
N ILE A 219 -15.17 11.75 34.98
CA ILE A 219 -14.14 10.97 35.71
C ILE A 219 -12.87 11.79 35.90
N ALA A 220 -12.53 12.63 34.91
CA ALA A 220 -11.39 13.56 34.99
C ALA A 220 -11.50 14.61 36.09
N SER A 221 -12.69 14.79 36.73
CA SER A 221 -12.83 15.66 37.89
C SER A 221 -12.13 15.17 39.15
N VAL A 222 -11.81 13.88 39.18
CA VAL A 222 -10.94 13.27 40.23
C VAL A 222 -9.49 13.42 39.78
N THR A 223 -8.67 14.12 40.55
CA THR A 223 -7.25 14.24 40.24
C THR A 223 -6.50 12.95 40.52
N ASP A 224 -5.31 12.79 39.92
CA ASP A 224 -4.51 11.57 40.08
C ASP A 224 -4.08 11.35 41.53
N GLU A 225 -3.81 12.44 42.27
CA GLU A 225 -3.39 12.40 43.65
C GLU A 225 -4.51 11.93 44.63
N GLN A 226 -5.74 11.94 44.16
CA GLN A 226 -6.89 11.53 44.98
C GLN A 226 -7.15 10.02 44.97
N VAL A 227 -6.43 9.28 44.16
CA VAL A 227 -6.54 7.82 44.03
C VAL A 227 -5.15 7.19 43.93
N GLU A 228 -5.00 6.05 44.52
CA GLU A 228 -3.77 5.25 44.48
C GLU A 228 -4.03 4.00 43.61
N VAL A 229 -3.24 3.82 42.56
CA VAL A 229 -3.30 2.65 41.70
C VAL A 229 -2.31 1.62 42.21
N THR A 230 -2.84 0.50 42.68
CA THR A 230 -2.04 -0.63 43.16
C THR A 230 -1.71 -1.58 41.99
N ASP A 231 -0.79 -2.52 42.27
CA ASP A 231 -0.46 -3.59 41.36
C ASP A 231 -1.67 -4.53 41.07
N ALA A 232 -2.53 -4.71 42.10
CA ALA A 232 -3.77 -5.48 41.94
C ALA A 232 -4.74 -4.80 40.99
N ASP A 233 -4.85 -3.47 40.99
CA ASP A 233 -5.70 -2.72 40.07
C ASP A 233 -5.21 -2.86 38.61
N ARG A 234 -3.90 -2.79 38.40
CA ARG A 234 -3.31 -3.01 37.06
C ARG A 234 -3.58 -4.42 36.54
N ARG A 235 -3.45 -5.44 37.43
CA ARG A 235 -3.77 -6.82 37.04
C ARG A 235 -5.26 -6.99 36.71
N ALA A 236 -6.15 -6.33 37.43
CA ALA A 236 -7.58 -6.36 37.16
C ALA A 236 -7.90 -5.76 35.80
N ALA A 237 -7.41 -4.54 35.52
CA ALA A 237 -7.59 -3.86 34.22
C ALA A 237 -7.04 -4.68 33.03
N TRP A 238 -5.87 -5.31 33.22
CA TRP A 238 -5.29 -6.21 32.22
C TRP A 238 -6.15 -7.47 32.01
N SER A 239 -6.61 -8.10 33.10
CA SER A 239 -7.37 -9.35 33.04
C SER A 239 -8.72 -9.18 32.34
N GLU A 240 -9.37 -8.04 32.51
CA GLU A 240 -10.63 -7.69 31.87
C GLU A 240 -10.49 -7.63 30.33
N ASN A 241 -9.33 -7.18 29.87
CA ASN A 241 -9.05 -7.00 28.44
C ASN A 241 -7.92 -7.93 27.93
N LYS A 242 -7.70 -9.06 28.58
CA LYS A 242 -6.55 -9.95 28.36
C LYS A 242 -6.35 -10.34 26.90
N GLU A 243 -7.44 -10.62 26.15
CA GLU A 243 -7.37 -11.02 24.76
C GLU A 243 -6.82 -9.92 23.83
N MET A 244 -6.89 -8.64 24.21
CA MET A 244 -6.28 -7.54 23.48
C MET A 244 -4.74 -7.58 23.51
N TYR A 245 -4.18 -8.28 24.47
CA TYR A 245 -2.73 -8.39 24.72
C TYR A 245 -2.16 -9.74 24.28
N ARG A 246 -2.92 -10.49 23.48
CA ARG A 246 -2.50 -11.75 22.91
C ARG A 246 -1.35 -11.56 21.93
N LEU A 247 -0.34 -12.43 21.99
CA LEU A 247 0.77 -12.48 21.05
C LEU A 247 0.61 -13.68 20.12
N ASN A 248 0.64 -13.43 18.83
CA ASN A 248 0.60 -14.46 17.79
C ASN A 248 2.00 -15.00 17.46
N GLU A 249 3.03 -14.26 17.80
CA GLU A 249 4.44 -14.59 17.62
C GLU A 249 5.31 -13.92 18.69
N PRO A 250 6.55 -14.40 18.91
CA PRO A 250 7.48 -13.77 19.85
C PRO A 250 7.78 -12.31 19.49
N VAL A 251 7.84 -11.45 20.50
CA VAL A 251 8.10 -10.01 20.35
C VAL A 251 9.31 -9.59 21.16
N ARG A 252 10.10 -8.68 20.62
CA ARG A 252 11.19 -7.98 21.30
C ARG A 252 10.80 -6.53 21.51
N SER A 253 10.81 -6.07 22.77
CA SER A 253 10.78 -4.64 23.07
C SER A 253 12.19 -4.09 22.94
N ILE A 254 12.34 -3.02 22.21
CA ILE A 254 13.63 -2.40 21.92
C ILE A 254 13.61 -0.91 22.19
N ASP A 255 14.75 -0.38 22.59
CA ASP A 255 15.09 1.03 22.49
C ASP A 255 16.04 1.22 21.31
N TYR A 256 15.81 2.19 20.44
CA TYR A 256 16.63 2.39 19.26
C TYR A 256 17.01 3.85 19.04
N ILE A 257 18.15 4.04 18.36
CA ILE A 257 18.64 5.32 17.87
C ILE A 257 18.73 5.22 16.35
N MET A 258 18.11 6.17 15.66
CA MET A 258 18.23 6.32 14.21
C MET A 258 18.81 7.70 13.90
N VAL A 259 19.96 7.71 13.28
CA VAL A 259 20.65 8.93 12.83
C VAL A 259 20.49 9.07 11.33
N ARG A 260 19.77 10.09 10.89
CA ARG A 260 19.69 10.40 9.45
C ARG A 260 21.02 10.89 8.95
N ILE A 261 21.40 10.42 7.77
CA ILE A 261 22.60 10.84 7.09
C ILE A 261 22.23 12.04 6.22
N GLU A 262 22.49 13.24 6.73
CA GLU A 262 22.22 14.52 6.05
C GLU A 262 23.52 15.28 5.80
N PRO A 263 23.58 16.13 4.77
CA PRO A 263 24.75 16.96 4.52
C PRO A 263 25.10 17.83 5.74
N SER A 264 26.38 17.86 6.09
CA SER A 264 26.89 18.76 7.11
C SER A 264 26.86 20.21 6.65
N GLN A 265 27.11 21.16 7.55
CA GLN A 265 27.26 22.58 7.18
C GLN A 265 28.44 22.78 6.20
N ALA A 266 29.50 22.00 6.34
CA ALA A 266 30.64 22.05 5.41
C ALA A 266 30.25 21.57 4.01
N ASP A 267 29.46 20.49 3.93
CA ASP A 267 28.93 19.95 2.67
C ASP A 267 28.01 20.98 1.99
N ARG A 268 27.14 21.64 2.76
CA ARG A 268 26.26 22.69 2.24
C ARG A 268 27.02 23.89 1.68
N VAL A 269 28.08 24.33 2.36
CA VAL A 269 28.96 25.40 1.87
C VAL A 269 29.66 24.97 0.59
N ALA A 270 30.25 23.77 0.55
CA ALA A 270 30.92 23.23 -0.63
C ALA A 270 29.96 23.05 -1.81
N GLY A 271 28.77 22.46 -1.57
CA GLY A 271 27.75 22.25 -2.62
C GLY A 271 27.17 23.55 -3.15
N THR A 272 26.92 24.53 -2.28
CA THR A 272 26.47 25.86 -2.73
C THR A 272 27.50 26.50 -3.65
N LYS A 273 28.79 26.37 -3.31
CA LYS A 273 29.87 26.88 -4.16
C LYS A 273 29.90 26.13 -5.52
N GLU A 274 29.74 24.81 -5.53
CA GLU A 274 29.67 24.05 -6.79
C GLU A 274 28.52 24.55 -7.68
N VAL A 275 27.35 24.88 -7.09
CA VAL A 275 26.19 25.46 -7.83
C VAL A 275 26.51 26.86 -8.37
N GLU A 276 27.16 27.70 -7.59
CA GLU A 276 27.59 29.04 -8.02
C GLU A 276 28.58 28.97 -9.17
N ASP A 277 29.59 28.10 -9.06
CA ASP A 277 30.59 27.86 -10.11
C ASP A 277 29.91 27.32 -11.39
N ALA A 278 28.97 26.40 -11.25
CA ALA A 278 28.16 25.88 -12.37
C ALA A 278 27.32 27.00 -13.03
N LEU A 279 26.68 27.86 -12.23
CA LEU A 279 25.91 28.99 -12.75
C LEU A 279 26.81 29.97 -13.54
N MET A 280 28.03 30.26 -13.05
CA MET A 280 28.97 31.08 -13.75
C MET A 280 29.38 30.43 -15.08
N ALA A 281 29.70 29.14 -15.09
CA ALA A 281 30.04 28.40 -16.29
C ALA A 281 28.92 28.38 -17.32
N LEU A 282 27.70 28.19 -16.87
CA LEU A 282 26.48 28.21 -17.72
C LEU A 282 26.28 29.59 -18.38
N ASN A 283 26.53 30.65 -17.66
CA ASN A 283 26.40 32.02 -18.20
C ASN A 283 27.57 32.43 -19.09
N ALA A 284 28.71 31.75 -18.99
CA ALA A 284 29.91 32.03 -19.80
C ALA A 284 29.87 31.35 -21.20
N GLY A 285 29.08 30.29 -21.38
CA GLY A 285 29.05 29.49 -22.60
C GLY A 285 27.63 29.29 -23.16
N PRO A 286 27.50 28.93 -24.45
CA PRO A 286 26.15 28.79 -25.09
C PRO A 286 25.40 27.50 -24.67
N GLY A 287 26.10 26.45 -24.31
CA GLY A 287 25.53 25.13 -24.01
C GLY A 287 25.50 24.76 -22.53
N THR A 288 25.30 23.49 -22.24
CA THR A 288 25.29 22.89 -20.91
C THR A 288 26.40 21.86 -20.70
N ASP A 289 27.21 21.58 -21.69
CA ASP A 289 28.20 20.47 -21.70
C ASP A 289 29.21 20.53 -20.54
N MET A 290 29.63 21.74 -20.16
CA MET A 290 30.55 21.91 -19.05
C MET A 290 29.99 21.46 -17.71
N VAL A 291 28.70 21.61 -17.53
CA VAL A 291 27.99 21.16 -16.31
C VAL A 291 27.50 19.71 -16.45
N ALA A 292 27.06 19.30 -17.63
CA ALA A 292 26.61 17.95 -17.92
C ALA A 292 27.73 16.90 -17.78
N SER A 293 29.01 17.31 -17.88
CA SER A 293 30.17 16.44 -17.65
C SER A 293 30.36 16.04 -16.17
N ASN A 294 29.75 16.77 -15.24
CA ASN A 294 29.76 16.45 -13.81
C ASN A 294 28.48 15.68 -13.47
N SER A 295 28.63 14.42 -13.10
CA SER A 295 27.51 13.49 -12.78
C SER A 295 26.61 13.93 -11.61
N LYS A 296 27.02 14.89 -10.81
CA LYS A 296 26.20 15.48 -9.74
C LYS A 296 25.07 16.37 -10.29
N PHE A 297 25.20 16.85 -11.54
CA PHE A 297 24.20 17.69 -12.18
C PHE A 297 23.38 16.86 -13.16
N VAL A 298 22.07 16.76 -12.91
CA VAL A 298 21.13 16.10 -13.82
C VAL A 298 20.59 17.14 -14.79
N VAL A 299 20.97 17.06 -16.05
CA VAL A 299 20.59 18.03 -17.09
C VAL A 299 19.46 17.47 -17.93
N ASN A 300 18.31 18.14 -17.95
CA ASN A 300 17.16 17.83 -18.75
C ASN A 300 16.92 18.96 -19.76
N HIS A 301 16.82 18.60 -21.05
CA HIS A 301 16.50 19.54 -22.12
C HIS A 301 15.03 19.41 -22.50
N GLY A 302 14.37 20.53 -22.72
CA GLY A 302 12.97 20.55 -23.16
C GLY A 302 12.62 21.79 -23.94
N THR A 303 11.60 21.66 -24.78
CA THR A 303 10.97 22.78 -25.46
C THR A 303 9.56 23.00 -24.94
N SER A 304 9.18 24.25 -24.70
CA SER A 304 7.83 24.56 -24.22
C SER A 304 7.38 25.95 -24.69
N THR A 305 6.09 26.11 -24.86
CA THR A 305 5.50 27.46 -24.95
C THR A 305 5.23 27.99 -23.57
N ARG A 306 5.14 29.34 -23.41
CA ARG A 306 4.84 29.99 -22.15
C ARG A 306 3.54 29.46 -21.51
N ALA A 307 2.54 29.17 -22.30
CA ALA A 307 1.24 28.69 -21.83
C ALA A 307 1.33 27.29 -21.15
N ARG A 308 2.28 26.46 -21.56
CA ARG A 308 2.49 25.10 -21.03
C ARG A 308 3.38 25.01 -19.82
N LEU A 309 4.16 26.04 -19.53
CA LEU A 309 4.94 26.09 -18.32
C LEU A 309 3.99 26.12 -17.12
N THR A 310 4.21 25.30 -16.15
CA THR A 310 3.40 25.24 -14.92
C THR A 310 3.97 26.11 -13.80
N ASP A 311 5.30 26.20 -13.69
CA ASP A 311 5.98 27.03 -12.67
C ASP A 311 5.96 28.51 -13.07
N ASN A 312 5.39 29.35 -12.20
CA ASN A 312 5.30 30.79 -12.44
C ASN A 312 6.66 31.49 -12.44
N ARG A 313 7.67 30.97 -11.72
CA ARG A 313 9.04 31.49 -11.72
C ARG A 313 9.70 31.24 -13.06
N LEU A 314 9.47 30.05 -13.63
CA LEU A 314 9.95 29.70 -14.96
C LEU A 314 9.29 30.55 -16.04
N LYS A 315 7.98 30.83 -15.92
CA LYS A 315 7.27 31.79 -16.80
C LYS A 315 7.91 33.16 -16.76
N SER A 316 8.18 33.70 -15.54
CA SER A 316 8.80 35.00 -15.37
C SER A 316 10.22 35.02 -15.94
N PHE A 317 10.95 33.93 -15.79
CA PHE A 317 12.31 33.80 -16.36
C PHE A 317 12.27 33.89 -17.89
N VAL A 318 11.46 33.06 -18.56
CA VAL A 318 11.44 33.06 -20.03
C VAL A 318 10.88 34.34 -20.64
N ASP A 319 10.10 35.14 -19.87
CA ASP A 319 9.57 36.44 -20.29
C ASP A 319 10.68 37.52 -20.35
N THR A 320 11.76 37.38 -19.59
CA THR A 320 12.78 38.41 -19.40
C THR A 320 14.19 37.98 -19.78
N ALA A 321 14.47 36.67 -19.76
CA ALA A 321 15.80 36.14 -20.00
C ALA A 321 16.29 36.30 -21.44
N LYS A 322 17.57 36.52 -21.59
CA LYS A 322 18.26 36.48 -22.89
C LYS A 322 18.69 35.03 -23.21
N VAL A 323 18.74 34.70 -24.48
CA VAL A 323 19.28 33.40 -24.91
C VAL A 323 20.73 33.28 -24.40
N GLY A 324 21.01 32.15 -23.74
CA GLY A 324 22.27 31.87 -23.05
C GLY A 324 22.27 32.19 -21.55
N GLU A 325 21.28 32.92 -21.04
CA GLU A 325 21.15 33.26 -19.64
C GLU A 325 20.72 32.07 -18.79
N ALA A 326 21.34 31.90 -17.62
CA ALA A 326 21.00 30.88 -16.63
C ALA A 326 20.79 31.53 -15.25
N VAL A 327 19.83 31.00 -14.50
CA VAL A 327 19.53 31.46 -13.13
C VAL A 327 19.21 30.27 -12.23
N ILE A 328 19.38 30.43 -10.92
CA ILE A 328 18.84 29.51 -9.92
C ILE A 328 17.34 29.78 -9.80
N LEU A 329 16.52 28.87 -10.30
CA LEU A 329 15.07 28.97 -10.25
C LEU A 329 14.53 28.64 -8.87
N ASN A 330 15.12 27.63 -8.23
CA ASN A 330 14.72 27.16 -6.91
C ASN A 330 15.94 26.77 -6.07
N ASN A 331 15.86 27.11 -4.78
CA ASN A 331 16.75 26.63 -3.73
C ASN A 331 15.89 26.19 -2.55
N SER A 332 15.80 24.91 -2.30
CA SER A 332 15.05 24.32 -1.19
C SER A 332 15.97 23.50 -0.29
N GLY A 333 16.82 24.20 0.47
CA GLY A 333 17.79 23.59 1.36
C GLY A 333 18.93 22.91 0.60
N ASP A 334 18.90 21.59 0.51
CA ASP A 334 19.98 20.81 -0.12
C ASP A 334 19.73 20.53 -1.63
N LYS A 335 18.60 21.02 -2.19
CA LYS A 335 18.26 20.85 -3.61
C LYS A 335 18.20 22.18 -4.36
N PHE A 336 18.88 22.23 -5.49
CA PHE A 336 18.91 23.38 -6.39
C PHE A 336 18.34 22.99 -7.75
N THR A 337 17.61 23.93 -8.34
CA THR A 337 17.18 23.86 -9.74
C THR A 337 17.72 25.09 -10.46
N ILE A 338 18.63 24.89 -11.41
CA ILE A 338 19.11 25.94 -12.31
C ILE A 338 18.36 25.79 -13.62
N VAL A 339 17.98 26.90 -14.23
CA VAL A 339 17.40 26.90 -15.59
C VAL A 339 18.24 27.78 -16.49
N LYS A 340 18.39 27.33 -17.75
CA LYS A 340 19.07 28.09 -18.80
C LYS A 340 18.19 28.18 -20.03
N LEU A 341 18.08 29.37 -20.60
CA LEU A 341 17.41 29.58 -21.87
C LEU A 341 18.40 29.33 -23.01
N LEU A 342 18.23 28.22 -23.74
CA LEU A 342 19.11 27.81 -24.82
C LEU A 342 18.76 28.45 -26.16
N GLY A 343 17.47 28.63 -26.40
CA GLY A 343 16.98 29.19 -27.64
C GLY A 343 15.54 29.68 -27.55
N VAL A 344 15.17 30.56 -28.45
CA VAL A 344 13.79 30.99 -28.67
C VAL A 344 13.49 30.85 -30.15
N SER A 345 12.52 30.06 -30.49
CA SER A 345 12.00 29.89 -31.84
C SER A 345 10.53 30.30 -31.90
N SER A 346 9.97 30.26 -33.07
CA SER A 346 8.55 30.54 -33.29
C SER A 346 7.89 29.35 -33.97
N ALA A 347 6.82 28.84 -33.41
CA ALA A 347 6.09 27.74 -33.99
C ALA A 347 4.57 27.89 -33.75
N VAL A 348 3.80 27.26 -34.63
CA VAL A 348 2.35 27.17 -34.46
C VAL A 348 2.08 26.15 -33.33
N ASP A 349 1.51 26.62 -32.23
CA ASP A 349 1.21 25.77 -31.08
C ASP A 349 0.04 24.82 -31.33
N SER A 350 -0.98 25.30 -32.01
CA SER A 350 -2.18 24.52 -32.33
C SER A 350 -2.76 24.81 -33.69
N ILE A 351 -3.39 23.80 -34.25
CA ILE A 351 -3.94 23.77 -35.60
C ILE A 351 -5.35 23.18 -35.53
N ASN A 352 -6.26 23.80 -36.25
CA ASN A 352 -7.58 23.22 -36.46
C ASN A 352 -7.55 22.35 -37.70
N ILE A 353 -7.85 21.09 -37.52
CA ILE A 353 -7.84 20.09 -38.57
C ILE A 353 -9.18 19.37 -38.65
N SER A 354 -9.49 18.89 -39.84
CA SER A 354 -10.45 17.83 -40.07
C SER A 354 -9.68 16.57 -40.48
N MET A 355 -10.10 15.42 -39.99
CA MET A 355 -9.48 14.13 -40.35
C MET A 355 -10.54 13.06 -40.53
N MET A 356 -10.33 12.16 -41.48
CA MET A 356 -11.17 10.99 -41.70
C MET A 356 -10.40 9.82 -42.29
N GLY A 357 -10.89 8.62 -41.99
CA GLY A 357 -10.37 7.36 -42.52
C GLY A 357 -11.51 6.42 -42.88
N ARG A 358 -11.22 5.39 -43.64
CA ARG A 358 -12.19 4.35 -43.97
C ARG A 358 -12.07 3.19 -42.99
N ALA A 359 -13.22 2.73 -42.49
CA ALA A 359 -13.26 1.60 -41.55
C ALA A 359 -12.75 0.28 -42.17
N ASP A 360 -12.84 0.16 -43.53
CA ASP A 360 -12.36 -1.01 -44.26
C ASP A 360 -10.87 -0.91 -44.69
N GLY A 361 -10.17 0.16 -44.30
CA GLY A 361 -8.78 0.42 -44.71
C GLY A 361 -8.59 0.70 -46.21
N GLY A 362 -9.67 0.93 -46.94
CA GLY A 362 -9.65 1.18 -48.39
C GLY A 362 -9.02 2.52 -48.79
N SER A 363 -8.74 2.71 -50.11
CA SER A 363 -8.17 3.95 -50.61
C SER A 363 -9.04 5.18 -50.29
N LEU A 364 -8.37 6.29 -49.96
CA LEU A 364 -8.99 7.58 -49.67
C LEU A 364 -9.01 8.52 -50.85
N ASP A 365 -8.56 8.10 -52.05
CA ASP A 365 -8.45 8.95 -53.26
C ASP A 365 -9.79 9.55 -53.67
N SER A 366 -10.88 8.78 -53.59
CA SER A 366 -12.23 9.28 -53.91
C SER A 366 -12.68 10.35 -52.91
N LEU A 367 -12.42 10.15 -51.63
CA LEU A 367 -12.74 11.11 -50.56
C LEU A 367 -11.90 12.39 -50.69
N LEU A 368 -10.62 12.24 -51.03
CA LEU A 368 -9.73 13.38 -51.29
C LEU A 368 -10.22 14.19 -52.52
N ALA A 369 -10.67 13.54 -53.60
CA ALA A 369 -11.23 14.21 -54.77
C ALA A 369 -12.53 14.98 -54.42
N GLU A 370 -13.42 14.41 -53.62
CA GLU A 370 -14.64 15.04 -53.15
C GLU A 370 -14.38 16.26 -52.24
N VAL A 371 -13.42 16.14 -51.33
CA VAL A 371 -12.99 17.25 -50.49
C VAL A 371 -12.38 18.39 -51.31
N ASN A 372 -11.55 18.06 -52.32
CA ASN A 372 -10.98 19.02 -53.23
C ASN A 372 -12.03 19.66 -54.18
N ALA A 373 -13.15 18.95 -54.42
CA ALA A 373 -14.31 19.49 -55.16
C ALA A 373 -15.22 20.37 -54.28
N GLY A 374 -14.91 20.53 -52.96
CA GLY A 374 -15.57 21.45 -52.07
C GLY A 374 -16.56 20.81 -51.09
N LYS A 375 -16.72 19.48 -51.06
CA LYS A 375 -17.51 18.82 -50.01
C LYS A 375 -16.87 18.97 -48.64
N SER A 376 -17.69 19.18 -47.61
CA SER A 376 -17.22 19.26 -46.23
C SER A 376 -16.93 17.87 -45.65
N PHE A 377 -16.05 17.80 -44.67
CA PHE A 377 -15.79 16.56 -43.93
C PHE A 377 -17.03 16.05 -43.19
N ALA A 378 -17.84 16.95 -42.67
CA ALA A 378 -19.09 16.59 -42.00
C ALA A 378 -20.10 15.88 -42.90
N GLU A 379 -20.11 16.19 -44.22
CA GLU A 379 -20.96 15.53 -45.21
C GLU A 379 -20.44 14.14 -45.62
N LEU A 380 -19.16 13.89 -45.45
CA LEU A 380 -18.50 12.65 -45.88
C LEU A 380 -18.32 11.64 -44.74
N ILE A 381 -18.35 12.09 -43.47
CA ILE A 381 -18.27 11.24 -42.29
C ILE A 381 -19.66 10.68 -41.99
N ASP A 382 -19.85 9.37 -42.23
CA ASP A 382 -21.12 8.68 -42.00
C ASP A 382 -21.15 7.87 -40.68
N GLY A 383 -20.02 7.79 -39.99
CA GLY A 383 -19.86 7.07 -38.72
C GLY A 383 -19.68 5.54 -38.86
N ASP A 384 -20.09 4.97 -39.98
CA ASP A 384 -20.00 3.54 -40.26
C ASP A 384 -18.82 3.20 -41.18
N LYS A 385 -18.85 3.66 -42.44
CA LYS A 385 -17.83 3.39 -43.46
C LYS A 385 -16.70 4.40 -43.45
N VAL A 386 -17.04 5.65 -43.17
CA VAL A 386 -16.08 6.76 -43.06
C VAL A 386 -16.17 7.33 -41.65
N GLN A 387 -15.12 7.12 -40.92
CA GLN A 387 -15.01 7.61 -39.53
C GLN A 387 -14.05 8.80 -39.50
N GLY A 388 -14.30 9.77 -38.60
CA GLY A 388 -13.43 10.92 -38.49
C GLY A 388 -13.97 12.00 -37.58
N GLN A 389 -13.26 13.12 -37.60
CA GLN A 389 -13.63 14.34 -36.87
C GLN A 389 -13.51 15.56 -37.79
N ASP A 390 -14.49 16.43 -37.70
CA ASP A 390 -14.47 17.70 -38.45
C ASP A 390 -14.14 18.86 -37.50
N SER A 391 -13.27 19.76 -37.96
CA SER A 391 -12.96 21.04 -37.29
C SER A 391 -12.50 20.91 -35.81
N THR A 392 -11.54 20.02 -35.54
CA THR A 392 -11.00 19.81 -34.20
C THR A 392 -9.67 20.55 -34.02
N TRP A 393 -9.52 21.24 -32.88
CA TRP A 393 -8.24 21.86 -32.51
C TRP A 393 -7.29 20.81 -31.96
N THR A 394 -6.12 20.68 -32.55
CA THR A 394 -5.04 19.77 -32.15
C THR A 394 -3.82 20.57 -31.77
N THR A 395 -3.18 20.20 -30.66
CA THR A 395 -1.95 20.80 -30.21
C THR A 395 -0.75 20.09 -30.82
N LEU A 396 0.04 20.75 -31.67
CA LEU A 396 1.17 20.17 -32.40
C LEU A 396 2.32 19.67 -31.52
N ALA A 397 2.40 20.14 -30.30
CA ALA A 397 3.41 19.68 -29.33
C ALA A 397 2.92 18.55 -28.43
N ALA A 398 1.78 17.92 -28.72
CA ALA A 398 1.35 16.73 -27.98
C ALA A 398 2.36 15.58 -28.21
N PRO A 399 2.81 14.88 -27.14
CA PRO A 399 3.89 13.88 -27.26
C PRO A 399 3.50 12.63 -28.07
N ASN A 400 2.24 12.45 -28.35
CA ASN A 400 1.66 11.31 -29.05
C ASN A 400 1.37 11.58 -30.54
N ILE A 401 1.77 12.74 -31.08
CA ILE A 401 1.68 12.98 -32.52
C ILE A 401 2.98 12.48 -33.21
N PRO A 402 2.91 11.51 -34.09
CA PRO A 402 4.05 11.05 -34.89
C PRO A 402 4.76 12.20 -35.60
N ALA A 403 6.09 12.12 -35.69
CA ALA A 403 6.91 13.22 -36.24
C ALA A 403 6.60 13.57 -37.70
N ASP A 404 6.28 12.58 -38.52
CA ASP A 404 5.88 12.73 -39.92
C ASP A 404 4.51 13.41 -40.06
N ILE A 405 3.53 13.05 -39.21
CA ILE A 405 2.23 13.71 -39.18
C ILE A 405 2.41 15.16 -38.71
N LYS A 406 3.20 15.41 -37.69
CA LYS A 406 3.51 16.75 -37.24
C LYS A 406 4.13 17.60 -38.36
N ALA A 407 5.16 17.08 -39.01
CA ALA A 407 5.83 17.75 -40.13
C ALA A 407 4.86 18.06 -41.29
N ALA A 408 3.97 17.13 -41.65
CA ALA A 408 2.98 17.35 -42.68
C ALA A 408 1.96 18.43 -42.31
N LEU A 409 1.49 18.43 -41.04
CA LEU A 409 0.58 19.46 -40.52
C LEU A 409 1.21 20.84 -40.47
N GLU A 410 2.52 20.92 -40.20
CA GLU A 410 3.27 22.18 -40.14
C GLU A 410 3.53 22.76 -41.55
N ASN A 411 3.85 21.92 -42.55
CA ASN A 411 4.35 22.35 -43.85
C ASN A 411 3.26 22.54 -44.89
N ASN A 412 2.10 21.87 -44.81
CA ASN A 412 1.04 22.02 -45.79
C ASN A 412 0.25 23.32 -45.61
N ALA A 413 -0.29 23.92 -46.63
CA ALA A 413 -1.02 25.21 -46.58
C ALA A 413 -2.39 25.06 -45.89
N VAL A 414 -2.87 26.14 -45.27
CA VAL A 414 -4.27 26.22 -44.79
C VAL A 414 -5.22 26.04 -45.95
N GLY A 415 -6.23 25.19 -45.80
CA GLY A 415 -7.19 24.82 -46.81
C GLY A 415 -6.79 23.57 -47.64
N SER A 416 -5.54 23.11 -47.59
CA SER A 416 -5.11 21.90 -48.29
C SER A 416 -5.59 20.63 -47.61
N ALA A 417 -5.95 19.65 -48.42
CA ALA A 417 -6.25 18.28 -48.00
C ALA A 417 -5.18 17.32 -48.53
N PHE A 418 -4.76 16.37 -47.72
CA PHE A 418 -3.71 15.40 -48.03
C PHE A 418 -3.90 14.10 -47.26
N VAL A 419 -3.41 13.00 -47.78
CA VAL A 419 -3.45 11.69 -47.13
C VAL A 419 -2.09 11.37 -46.56
N LEU A 420 -2.08 10.90 -45.34
CA LEU A 420 -0.92 10.27 -44.69
C LEU A 420 -1.23 8.83 -44.38
N THR A 421 -0.23 7.96 -44.59
CA THR A 421 -0.31 6.56 -44.22
C THR A 421 0.68 6.30 -43.10
N ASP A 422 0.18 5.84 -41.96
CA ASP A 422 0.95 5.45 -40.81
C ASP A 422 0.82 3.95 -40.56
N THR A 423 1.64 3.39 -39.73
CA THR A 423 1.57 1.98 -39.32
C THR A 423 1.00 1.89 -37.92
N ILE A 424 -0.27 1.50 -37.78
CA ILE A 424 -0.94 1.29 -36.52
C ILE A 424 -1.01 -0.22 -36.25
N GLN A 425 -0.41 -0.67 -35.18
CA GLN A 425 -0.35 -2.10 -34.79
C GLN A 425 0.17 -3.03 -35.91
N GLY A 426 1.15 -2.55 -36.71
CA GLY A 426 1.74 -3.33 -37.77
C GLY A 426 0.92 -3.37 -39.08
N GLN A 427 -0.20 -2.65 -39.14
CA GLN A 427 -1.03 -2.52 -40.38
C GLN A 427 -0.97 -1.09 -40.88
N PRO A 428 -0.86 -0.88 -42.21
CA PRO A 428 -0.91 0.46 -42.79
C PRO A 428 -2.32 1.05 -42.62
N ALA A 429 -2.40 2.20 -42.00
CA ALA A 429 -3.64 2.96 -41.82
C ALA A 429 -3.50 4.33 -42.49
N SER A 430 -4.35 4.61 -43.43
CA SER A 430 -4.36 5.90 -44.14
C SER A 430 -5.40 6.84 -43.55
N THR A 431 -5.01 8.10 -43.33
CA THR A 431 -5.90 9.15 -42.86
C THR A 431 -5.83 10.36 -43.76
N LEU A 432 -6.99 10.87 -44.16
CA LEU A 432 -7.14 12.10 -44.92
C LEU A 432 -7.26 13.27 -43.94
N TYR A 433 -6.35 14.22 -44.05
CA TYR A 433 -6.31 15.44 -43.26
C TYR A 433 -6.68 16.66 -44.10
N ARG A 434 -7.30 17.66 -43.47
CA ARG A 434 -7.43 19.01 -44.00
C ARG A 434 -7.06 20.02 -42.91
N ILE A 435 -6.27 21.00 -43.29
CA ILE A 435 -5.91 22.11 -42.42
C ILE A 435 -6.93 23.22 -42.54
N ASN A 436 -7.75 23.44 -41.51
CA ASN A 436 -8.79 24.45 -41.55
C ASN A 436 -8.26 25.82 -41.10
N ARG A 437 -7.50 25.87 -40.03
CA ARG A 437 -6.92 27.11 -39.47
C ARG A 437 -5.64 26.81 -38.70
N ARG A 438 -4.79 27.82 -38.55
CA ARG A 438 -3.63 27.81 -37.67
C ARG A 438 -3.72 28.95 -36.70
N HIS A 439 -3.31 28.69 -35.47
CA HIS A 439 -3.07 29.80 -34.54
C HIS A 439 -1.88 30.65 -34.97
N THR A 440 -1.85 31.90 -34.52
CA THR A 440 -0.69 32.74 -34.67
C THR A 440 0.52 32.06 -34.02
N PRO A 441 1.69 32.03 -34.69
CA PRO A 441 2.89 31.48 -34.10
C PRO A 441 3.19 32.11 -32.75
N VAL A 442 3.55 31.26 -31.80
CA VAL A 442 3.93 31.67 -30.43
C VAL A 442 5.40 31.38 -30.21
N SER A 443 6.02 32.07 -29.24
CA SER A 443 7.39 31.77 -28.85
C SER A 443 7.48 30.38 -28.21
N VAL A 444 8.42 29.57 -28.71
CA VAL A 444 8.81 28.29 -28.16
C VAL A 444 10.21 28.45 -27.56
N TYR A 445 10.28 28.19 -26.28
CA TYR A 445 11.52 28.31 -25.50
C TYR A 445 12.21 26.96 -25.40
N GLU A 446 13.46 26.88 -25.82
CA GLU A 446 14.33 25.75 -25.55
C GLU A 446 15.04 25.98 -24.22
N ILE A 447 14.77 25.13 -23.24
CA ILE A 447 15.19 25.32 -21.84
C ILE A 447 15.97 24.08 -21.40
N ALA A 448 17.12 24.29 -20.77
CA ALA A 448 17.76 23.29 -19.95
C ALA A 448 17.36 23.50 -18.49
N GLN A 449 16.84 22.45 -17.86
CA GLN A 449 16.60 22.38 -16.44
C GLN A 449 17.66 21.48 -15.83
N ILE A 450 18.40 22.01 -14.85
CA ILE A 450 19.55 21.36 -14.24
C ILE A 450 19.27 21.20 -12.76
N GLU A 451 19.23 19.97 -12.31
CA GLU A 451 19.00 19.64 -10.90
C GLU A 451 20.33 19.26 -10.24
N TYR A 452 20.52 19.75 -9.02
CA TYR A 452 21.66 19.43 -8.17
C TYR A 452 21.18 19.18 -6.76
N THR A 453 21.66 18.10 -6.16
CA THR A 453 21.40 17.79 -4.75
C THR A 453 22.73 17.76 -4.01
N ILE A 454 22.79 18.41 -2.86
CA ILE A 454 23.93 18.33 -1.97
C ILE A 454 23.85 17.00 -1.25
N ASP A 455 24.77 16.09 -1.52
CA ASP A 455 24.90 14.83 -0.82
C ASP A 455 25.88 14.95 0.35
N PRO A 456 25.73 14.14 1.42
CA PRO A 456 26.72 14.07 2.48
C PRO A 456 28.08 13.62 1.95
N SER A 457 29.13 14.31 2.35
CA SER A 457 30.49 13.90 1.99
C SER A 457 30.92 12.63 2.74
N GLN A 458 31.95 11.97 2.23
CA GLN A 458 32.57 10.81 2.88
C GLN A 458 33.09 11.15 4.29
N GLU A 459 33.52 12.40 4.51
CA GLU A 459 33.95 12.88 5.83
C GLU A 459 32.77 12.95 6.79
N THR A 460 31.61 13.48 6.35
CA THR A 460 30.35 13.51 7.13
C THR A 460 29.89 12.09 7.47
N LEU A 461 29.88 11.18 6.49
CA LEU A 461 29.51 9.77 6.69
C LEU A 461 30.44 9.10 7.73
N THR A 462 31.76 9.25 7.57
CA THR A 462 32.76 8.66 8.46
C THR A 462 32.62 9.20 9.87
N LYS A 463 32.36 10.49 10.03
CA LYS A 463 32.15 11.13 11.32
C LYS A 463 30.90 10.58 12.01
N LEU A 464 29.73 10.63 11.34
CA LEU A 464 28.48 10.15 11.91
C LEU A 464 28.55 8.67 12.31
N SER A 465 29.10 7.84 11.44
CA SER A 465 29.31 6.42 11.70
C SER A 465 30.28 6.18 12.85
N GLY A 466 31.42 6.86 12.89
CA GLY A 466 32.44 6.75 13.94
C GLY A 466 31.90 7.20 15.31
N ASP A 467 31.16 8.30 15.36
CA ASP A 467 30.55 8.80 16.59
C ASP A 467 29.54 7.79 17.15
N LEU A 468 28.65 7.22 16.30
CA LEU A 468 27.66 6.24 16.71
C LEU A 468 28.30 4.89 17.12
N HIS A 469 29.32 4.41 16.40
CA HIS A 469 30.08 3.21 16.78
C HIS A 469 30.77 3.38 18.13
N THR A 470 31.35 4.55 18.38
CA THR A 470 31.98 4.89 19.66
C THR A 470 30.95 4.87 20.78
N PHE A 471 29.77 5.46 20.53
CA PHE A 471 28.67 5.41 21.50
C PHE A 471 28.27 3.97 21.82
N VAL A 472 28.00 3.12 20.83
CA VAL A 472 27.61 1.72 21.01
C VAL A 472 28.68 0.94 21.77
N SER A 473 29.95 1.13 21.44
CA SER A 473 31.06 0.43 22.09
C SER A 473 31.19 0.77 23.59
N ASN A 474 30.89 2.02 23.93
CA ASN A 474 30.93 2.49 25.33
C ASN A 474 29.66 2.14 26.11
N ASN A 475 28.57 1.77 25.44
CA ASN A 475 27.25 1.54 26.01
C ASN A 475 26.70 0.16 25.57
N SER A 476 27.39 -0.90 25.94
CA SER A 476 27.12 -2.27 25.49
C SER A 476 25.93 -2.96 26.20
N SER A 477 25.33 -2.33 27.19
CA SER A 477 24.09 -2.81 27.84
C SER A 477 22.90 -1.93 27.50
N ALA A 478 21.68 -2.51 27.45
CA ALA A 478 20.46 -1.76 27.17
C ALA A 478 20.24 -0.60 28.16
N LYS A 479 20.65 -0.77 29.41
CA LYS A 479 20.54 0.28 30.41
C LYS A 479 21.49 1.43 30.12
N ASP A 480 22.79 1.17 29.90
CA ASP A 480 23.75 2.22 29.60
C ASP A 480 23.45 2.93 28.29
N PHE A 481 22.94 2.16 27.29
CA PHE A 481 22.47 2.68 26.00
C PHE A 481 21.38 3.74 26.20
N ALA A 482 20.36 3.45 26.99
CA ALA A 482 19.27 4.38 27.25
C ALA A 482 19.71 5.58 28.12
N ASP A 483 20.44 5.32 29.21
CA ASP A 483 20.81 6.34 30.18
C ASP A 483 21.79 7.38 29.61
N ASN A 484 22.73 6.97 28.73
CA ASN A 484 23.79 7.82 28.23
C ASN A 484 23.51 8.47 26.86
N ALA A 485 22.45 8.07 26.16
CA ALA A 485 22.16 8.56 24.81
C ALA A 485 21.96 10.08 24.74
N ALA A 486 21.16 10.65 25.66
CA ALA A 486 20.88 12.07 25.67
C ALA A 486 22.14 12.92 25.90
N ALA A 487 23.02 12.48 26.78
CA ALA A 487 24.32 13.14 27.02
C ALA A 487 25.25 13.09 25.81
N ALA A 488 25.11 12.04 24.98
CA ALA A 488 25.83 11.90 23.71
C ALA A 488 25.15 12.60 22.52
N GLY A 489 24.00 13.26 22.74
CA GLY A 489 23.27 13.99 21.72
C GLY A 489 22.33 13.12 20.89
N TYR A 490 22.01 11.92 21.33
CA TYR A 490 21.09 11.01 20.64
C TYR A 490 19.71 10.98 21.31
N THR A 491 18.67 10.82 20.49
CA THR A 491 17.31 10.57 20.93
C THR A 491 17.03 9.07 20.89
N VAL A 492 16.63 8.51 22.01
CA VAL A 492 16.17 7.11 22.11
C VAL A 492 14.67 7.07 21.89
N LEU A 493 14.25 6.19 21.02
CA LEU A 493 12.85 5.86 20.78
C LEU A 493 12.61 4.39 21.11
N SER A 494 11.40 4.05 21.53
CA SER A 494 11.02 2.66 21.83
C SER A 494 10.12 2.09 20.75
N SER A 495 10.26 0.81 20.46
CA SER A 495 9.44 0.08 19.49
C SER A 495 9.35 -1.40 19.88
N ALA A 496 8.51 -2.12 19.17
CA ALA A 496 8.44 -3.57 19.22
C ALA A 496 8.80 -4.16 17.86
N VAL A 497 9.51 -5.28 17.84
CA VAL A 497 9.83 -6.03 16.63
C VAL A 497 9.50 -7.50 16.82
N SER A 498 9.07 -8.13 15.75
CA SER A 498 8.78 -9.57 15.65
C SER A 498 9.38 -10.14 14.37
N ALA A 499 9.30 -11.45 14.19
CA ALA A 499 9.77 -12.08 12.96
C ALA A 499 9.00 -11.61 11.70
N SER A 500 7.77 -11.14 11.88
CA SER A 500 6.93 -10.59 10.80
C SER A 500 7.14 -9.08 10.54
N SER A 501 7.94 -8.39 11.38
CA SER A 501 8.23 -6.96 11.16
C SER A 501 9.08 -6.77 9.91
N SER A 502 8.62 -6.01 8.91
CA SER A 502 9.40 -5.67 7.72
C SER A 502 10.61 -4.79 8.07
N HIS A 503 10.44 -3.91 9.05
CA HIS A 503 11.45 -2.94 9.47
C HIS A 503 11.59 -2.85 10.99
N VAL A 504 12.68 -2.23 11.43
CA VAL A 504 12.79 -1.69 12.78
C VAL A 504 12.11 -0.32 12.78
N ALA A 505 10.95 -0.22 13.42
CA ALA A 505 10.12 0.99 13.44
C ALA A 505 9.84 1.51 12.01
N ASN A 506 10.32 2.73 11.67
CA ASN A 506 10.18 3.35 10.35
C ASN A 506 11.47 3.35 9.52
N ALA A 507 12.44 2.52 9.89
CA ALA A 507 13.72 2.39 9.17
C ALA A 507 13.58 1.42 7.99
N ALA A 508 13.24 1.92 6.81
CA ALA A 508 13.09 1.12 5.59
C ALA A 508 14.37 0.33 5.26
N ASP A 509 14.23 -0.81 4.60
CA ASP A 509 15.35 -1.71 4.25
C ASP A 509 16.14 -2.24 5.48
N SER A 510 15.53 -2.30 6.69
CA SER A 510 16.19 -2.74 7.94
C SER A 510 15.88 -4.18 8.35
N ARG A 511 15.42 -5.01 7.44
CA ARG A 511 15.12 -6.42 7.71
C ARG A 511 16.31 -7.21 8.30
N PRO A 512 17.60 -6.97 7.87
CA PRO A 512 18.75 -7.59 8.53
C PRO A 512 18.90 -7.20 10.00
N ALA A 513 18.53 -5.98 10.37
CA ALA A 513 18.50 -5.53 11.76
C ALA A 513 17.39 -6.24 12.56
N VAL A 514 16.21 -6.45 11.99
CA VAL A 514 15.16 -7.28 12.60
C VAL A 514 15.67 -8.69 12.88
N LYS A 515 16.37 -9.32 11.91
CA LYS A 515 16.99 -10.65 12.09
C LYS A 515 17.93 -10.67 13.28
N TRP A 516 18.81 -9.67 13.39
CA TRP A 516 19.75 -9.57 14.51
C TRP A 516 19.00 -9.46 15.84
N LEU A 517 18.02 -8.56 15.92
CA LEU A 517 17.23 -8.30 17.13
C LEU A 517 16.45 -9.53 17.59
N MET A 518 15.87 -10.30 16.67
CA MET A 518 15.12 -11.51 17.01
C MET A 518 16.02 -12.62 17.57
N ASN A 519 17.30 -12.66 17.18
CA ASN A 519 18.28 -13.63 17.69
C ASN A 519 19.02 -13.13 18.95
N ALA A 520 18.91 -11.85 19.28
CA ALA A 520 19.62 -11.26 20.40
C ALA A 520 19.01 -11.64 21.76
N LYS A 521 19.83 -11.59 22.79
CA LYS A 521 19.42 -11.79 24.18
C LYS A 521 18.98 -10.45 24.80
N LYS A 522 18.15 -10.55 25.83
CA LYS A 522 17.78 -9.38 26.64
C LYS A 522 19.02 -8.64 27.13
N GLY A 523 19.03 -7.31 26.98
CA GLY A 523 20.12 -6.43 27.36
C GLY A 523 21.20 -6.22 26.31
N GLN A 524 21.21 -6.98 25.22
CA GLN A 524 22.20 -6.80 24.15
C GLN A 524 21.90 -5.55 23.33
N VAL A 525 23.01 -4.90 22.90
CA VAL A 525 22.96 -3.73 22.00
C VAL A 525 23.43 -4.17 20.61
N MET A 526 22.68 -3.79 19.62
CA MET A 526 22.94 -4.08 18.21
C MET A 526 24.10 -3.25 17.68
N PRO A 527 25.05 -3.83 16.94
CA PRO A 527 26.01 -3.06 16.17
C PRO A 527 25.32 -2.04 15.28
N VAL A 528 26.07 -0.99 14.90
CA VAL A 528 25.51 0.02 13.99
C VAL A 528 25.20 -0.60 12.64
N TYR A 529 23.95 -0.51 12.23
CA TYR A 529 23.45 -0.88 10.91
C TYR A 529 23.36 0.36 10.03
N GLN A 530 23.76 0.26 8.78
CA GLN A 530 23.61 1.29 7.76
C GLN A 530 22.79 0.70 6.62
N ASP A 531 21.79 1.43 6.15
CA ASP A 531 20.98 1.01 5.00
C ASP A 531 21.79 1.06 3.69
N ASN A 532 21.38 0.28 2.70
CA ASN A 532 22.07 0.18 1.41
C ASN A 532 22.11 1.51 0.63
N LYS A 533 21.18 2.41 0.89
CA LYS A 533 21.05 3.73 0.26
C LYS A 533 21.83 4.81 1.00
N GLN A 534 22.43 4.46 2.14
CA GLN A 534 23.17 5.38 3.02
C GLN A 534 22.33 6.58 3.48
N THR A 535 21.05 6.35 3.80
CA THR A 535 20.13 7.39 4.24
C THR A 535 20.06 7.53 5.75
N TYR A 536 20.42 6.47 6.50
CA TYR A 536 20.46 6.48 7.97
C TYR A 536 21.46 5.46 8.54
N LEU A 537 21.79 5.69 9.80
CA LEU A 537 22.46 4.74 10.70
C LEU A 537 21.46 4.34 11.78
N LEU A 538 21.39 3.05 12.13
CA LEU A 538 20.49 2.48 13.10
C LEU A 538 21.27 1.63 14.11
N THR A 539 20.95 1.76 15.38
CA THR A 539 21.35 0.83 16.44
C THR A 539 20.20 0.66 17.41
N ALA A 540 20.12 -0.46 18.10
CA ALA A 540 19.04 -0.74 19.04
C ALA A 540 19.50 -1.62 20.19
N ALA A 541 18.84 -1.51 21.33
CA ALA A 541 19.06 -2.35 22.50
C ALA A 541 17.80 -3.17 22.82
N VAL A 542 17.94 -4.47 23.04
CA VAL A 542 16.83 -5.35 23.43
C VAL A 542 16.49 -5.13 24.89
N LYS A 543 15.36 -4.47 25.17
CA LYS A 543 14.86 -4.22 26.53
C LYS A 543 14.25 -5.46 27.16
N ASN A 544 13.29 -6.04 26.47
CA ASN A 544 12.56 -7.21 26.92
C ASN A 544 12.27 -8.19 25.80
N ILE A 545 12.05 -9.44 26.20
CA ILE A 545 11.70 -10.54 25.31
C ILE A 545 10.36 -11.09 25.81
N TYR A 546 9.40 -11.19 24.90
CA TYR A 546 8.06 -11.71 25.15
C TYR A 546 7.80 -12.89 24.22
N ASP A 547 7.88 -14.10 24.77
CA ASP A 547 7.74 -15.36 24.03
C ASP A 547 6.46 -16.12 24.45
N ASP A 548 5.73 -15.61 25.48
CA ASP A 548 4.47 -16.18 25.99
C ASP A 548 3.28 -15.84 25.06
N ASP A 549 2.11 -16.40 25.38
CA ASP A 549 0.88 -16.18 24.62
C ASP A 549 0.29 -14.77 24.79
N TYR A 550 0.66 -14.09 25.87
CA TYR A 550 0.16 -12.75 26.20
C TYR A 550 1.27 -11.85 26.71
N LEU A 551 1.20 -10.57 26.37
CA LEU A 551 2.00 -9.55 27.07
C LEU A 551 1.55 -9.50 28.54
N PRO A 552 2.46 -9.60 29.51
CA PRO A 552 2.09 -9.46 30.92
C PRO A 552 1.69 -8.02 31.23
N TYR A 553 0.84 -7.83 32.25
CA TYR A 553 0.30 -6.51 32.64
C TYR A 553 1.37 -5.43 32.88
N ASN A 554 2.57 -5.82 33.22
CA ASN A 554 3.72 -4.95 33.48
C ASN A 554 4.73 -4.91 32.32
N ALA A 555 4.34 -5.42 31.13
CA ALA A 555 5.17 -5.30 29.95
C ALA A 555 5.34 -3.82 29.58
N ASP A 556 6.56 -3.40 29.33
CA ASP A 556 6.89 -2.01 28.96
C ASP A 556 6.17 -1.50 27.72
N LEU A 557 5.72 -2.41 26.85
CA LEU A 557 4.93 -2.08 25.67
C LEU A 557 3.49 -1.64 25.98
N ILE A 558 2.94 -2.03 27.14
CA ILE A 558 1.53 -1.79 27.52
C ILE A 558 1.37 -1.23 28.94
N ALA A 559 2.42 -1.14 29.73
CA ALA A 559 2.35 -0.77 31.15
C ALA A 559 1.69 0.59 31.39
N ASP A 560 1.97 1.58 30.53
CA ASP A 560 1.38 2.92 30.62
C ASP A 560 -0.12 2.88 30.30
N GLN A 561 -0.51 2.12 29.25
CA GLN A 561 -1.92 1.94 28.88
C GLN A 561 -2.70 1.24 30.01
N ILE A 562 -2.14 0.16 30.57
CA ILE A 562 -2.75 -0.56 31.69
C ILE A 562 -2.87 0.35 32.94
N SER A 563 -1.83 1.13 33.23
CA SER A 563 -1.84 2.08 34.36
C SER A 563 -2.88 3.18 34.16
N ALA A 564 -3.01 3.72 32.97
CA ALA A 564 -4.02 4.72 32.64
C ALA A 564 -5.45 4.16 32.75
N GLN A 565 -5.68 2.93 32.29
CA GLN A 565 -6.98 2.26 32.45
C GLN A 565 -7.30 2.01 33.94
N ALA A 566 -6.36 1.42 34.69
CA ALA A 566 -6.54 1.19 36.13
C ALA A 566 -6.80 2.48 36.90
N LEU A 567 -6.14 3.58 36.54
CA LEU A 567 -6.35 4.91 37.12
C LEU A 567 -7.77 5.41 36.82
N LYS A 568 -8.23 5.28 35.59
CA LYS A 568 -9.59 5.65 35.19
C LYS A 568 -10.63 4.87 35.97
N ASP A 569 -10.48 3.54 36.07
CA ASP A 569 -11.42 2.66 36.75
C ASP A 569 -11.48 3.00 38.28
N LYS A 570 -10.34 3.29 38.88
CA LYS A 570 -10.28 3.76 40.30
C LYS A 570 -10.99 5.08 40.51
N LYS A 571 -10.80 6.03 39.62
CA LYS A 571 -11.49 7.33 39.69
C LYS A 571 -12.99 7.18 39.51
N ALA A 572 -13.42 6.32 38.59
CA ALA A 572 -14.83 5.99 38.36
C ALA A 572 -15.43 5.30 39.61
N ALA A 573 -14.77 4.27 40.14
CA ALA A 573 -15.21 3.57 41.32
C ALA A 573 -15.35 4.51 42.55
N LYS A 574 -14.39 5.42 42.74
CA LYS A 574 -14.46 6.45 43.81
C LYS A 574 -15.70 7.32 43.67
N LEU A 575 -16.02 7.79 42.43
CA LEU A 575 -17.22 8.61 42.22
C LEU A 575 -18.48 7.80 42.42
N VAL A 576 -18.52 6.54 41.97
CA VAL A 576 -19.67 5.66 42.18
C VAL A 576 -19.92 5.47 43.67
N ASP A 577 -18.92 5.16 44.46
CA ASP A 577 -19.01 4.97 45.93
C ASP A 577 -19.38 6.28 46.66
N GLU A 578 -18.85 7.41 46.16
CA GLU A 578 -19.16 8.73 46.72
C GLU A 578 -20.64 9.08 46.58
N TYR A 579 -21.28 8.73 45.47
CA TYR A 579 -22.67 9.14 45.22
C TYR A 579 -23.69 8.05 45.45
N LYS A 580 -23.32 6.78 45.53
CA LYS A 580 -24.22 5.65 45.67
C LYS A 580 -25.22 5.81 46.82
N GLY A 581 -26.53 5.83 46.53
CA GLY A 581 -27.61 5.87 47.50
C GLY A 581 -27.78 7.20 48.23
N LYS A 582 -27.11 8.29 47.78
CA LYS A 582 -27.10 9.59 48.52
C LYS A 582 -28.21 10.56 48.04
N ALA A 583 -28.92 10.26 46.98
CA ALA A 583 -30.09 11.01 46.54
C ALA A 583 -31.16 10.06 45.96
N SER A 584 -32.41 10.54 45.87
CA SER A 584 -33.56 9.76 45.37
C SER A 584 -33.95 10.16 43.94
N ASP A 585 -33.43 11.26 43.44
CA ASP A 585 -33.74 11.80 42.11
C ASP A 585 -32.51 12.41 41.41
N VAL A 586 -32.62 12.61 40.09
CA VAL A 586 -31.53 13.15 39.29
C VAL A 586 -31.09 14.56 39.73
N ALA A 587 -32.03 15.39 40.18
CA ALA A 587 -31.74 16.75 40.63
C ALA A 587 -30.91 16.75 41.90
N GLY A 588 -31.24 15.85 42.85
CA GLY A 588 -30.45 15.64 44.06
C GLY A 588 -29.03 15.14 43.77
N TYR A 589 -28.88 14.20 42.85
CA TYR A 589 -27.58 13.73 42.38
C TYR A 589 -26.79 14.84 41.69
N ALA A 590 -27.44 15.61 40.81
CA ALA A 590 -26.80 16.76 40.13
C ALA A 590 -26.23 17.76 41.12
N LYS A 591 -27.00 18.10 42.17
CA LYS A 591 -26.55 19.00 43.25
C LYS A 591 -25.36 18.42 43.99
N LEU A 592 -25.38 17.13 44.33
CA LEU A 592 -24.27 16.44 45.02
C LEU A 592 -23.00 16.40 44.15
N MET A 593 -23.18 16.16 42.85
CA MET A 593 -22.10 16.09 41.88
C MET A 593 -21.55 17.49 41.51
N GLY A 594 -22.27 18.56 41.88
CA GLY A 594 -21.93 19.93 41.46
C GLY A 594 -22.05 20.16 39.94
N VAL A 595 -23.05 19.55 39.34
CA VAL A 595 -23.36 19.64 37.90
C VAL A 595 -24.82 20.03 37.67
N GLU A 596 -25.14 20.53 36.49
CA GLU A 596 -26.55 20.79 36.11
C GLU A 596 -27.20 19.53 35.56
N PRO A 597 -28.47 19.24 35.92
CA PRO A 597 -29.19 18.15 35.28
C PRO A 597 -29.39 18.43 33.80
N GLN A 598 -29.17 17.43 32.97
CA GLN A 598 -29.30 17.50 31.51
C GLN A 598 -30.46 16.62 31.04
N THR A 599 -30.98 16.89 29.87
CA THR A 599 -31.91 16.02 29.16
C THR A 599 -31.27 15.55 27.85
N GLY A 600 -31.63 14.37 27.43
CA GLY A 600 -31.10 13.83 26.18
C GLY A 600 -31.92 12.68 25.64
N ASP A 601 -31.73 12.38 24.40
CA ASP A 601 -32.32 11.26 23.71
C ASP A 601 -31.30 10.17 23.51
N ALA A 602 -31.61 8.95 23.90
CA ALA A 602 -30.75 7.80 23.76
C ALA A 602 -31.45 6.69 22.99
N MET A 603 -30.76 6.16 21.99
CA MET A 603 -31.15 4.91 21.34
C MET A 603 -30.18 3.81 21.79
N PHE A 604 -30.64 2.55 21.77
CA PHE A 604 -29.77 1.44 22.21
C PHE A 604 -28.48 1.38 21.43
N ASN A 605 -28.52 1.58 20.11
CA ASN A 605 -27.35 1.53 19.23
C ASN A 605 -26.53 2.84 19.16
N SER A 606 -27.01 3.92 19.81
CA SER A 606 -26.35 5.23 19.81
C SER A 606 -26.67 6.02 21.10
N PRO A 607 -26.15 5.59 22.24
CA PRO A 607 -26.40 6.25 23.54
C PRO A 607 -25.54 7.51 23.64
N MET A 608 -25.84 8.53 22.82
CA MET A 608 -25.17 9.82 22.85
C MET A 608 -25.68 10.68 24.00
N LEU A 609 -24.81 11.08 24.89
CA LEU A 609 -25.06 12.09 25.90
C LEU A 609 -24.41 13.40 25.46
N ALA A 610 -25.23 14.33 24.97
CA ALA A 610 -24.74 15.55 24.29
C ALA A 610 -23.79 16.40 25.16
N SER A 611 -23.99 16.43 26.48
CA SER A 611 -23.13 17.17 27.42
C SER A 611 -21.69 16.60 27.53
N LEU A 612 -21.50 15.35 27.13
CA LEU A 612 -20.19 14.67 27.24
C LEU A 612 -19.46 14.59 25.89
N GLY A 613 -20.16 14.90 24.80
CA GLY A 613 -19.58 14.90 23.46
C GLY A 613 -19.23 13.53 22.87
N PHE A 614 -19.49 12.44 23.62
CA PHE A 614 -19.13 11.06 23.26
C PHE A 614 -20.31 10.12 23.49
N GLY A 615 -20.31 9.00 22.76
CA GLY A 615 -21.22 7.90 23.04
C GLY A 615 -20.81 7.17 24.33
N GLU A 616 -21.78 6.89 25.18
CA GLU A 616 -21.60 6.18 26.44
C GLU A 616 -22.01 4.71 26.31
N SER A 617 -21.19 3.94 25.58
CA SER A 617 -21.46 2.54 25.26
C SER A 617 -21.61 1.64 26.50
N LEU A 618 -20.93 1.95 27.59
CA LEU A 618 -21.04 1.22 28.86
C LEU A 618 -22.44 1.37 29.50
N LEU A 619 -23.12 2.49 29.22
CA LEU A 619 -24.47 2.75 29.74
C LEU A 619 -25.57 2.20 28.87
N GLN A 620 -25.27 1.70 27.68
CA GLN A 620 -26.21 1.27 26.65
C GLN A 620 -27.22 0.24 27.17
N GLY A 621 -26.72 -0.83 27.79
CA GLY A 621 -27.56 -1.88 28.37
C GLY A 621 -28.40 -1.38 29.53
N ALA A 622 -27.82 -0.53 30.40
CA ALA A 622 -28.52 0.03 31.55
C ALA A 622 -29.68 0.96 31.11
N ILE A 623 -29.44 1.83 30.12
CA ILE A 623 -30.48 2.72 29.56
C ILE A 623 -31.59 1.90 28.88
N ALA A 624 -31.21 0.86 28.14
CA ALA A 624 -32.18 -0.01 27.48
C ALA A 624 -33.10 -0.81 28.47
N ALA A 625 -32.50 -1.26 29.58
CA ALA A 625 -33.19 -2.06 30.60
C ALA A 625 -33.95 -1.22 31.64
N ALA A 626 -33.68 0.10 31.73
CA ALA A 626 -34.28 0.95 32.77
C ALA A 626 -35.78 1.10 32.65
N GLN A 627 -36.51 1.04 33.78
CA GLN A 627 -37.93 1.31 33.83
C GLN A 627 -38.21 2.81 33.86
N GLN A 628 -39.24 3.25 33.17
CA GLN A 628 -39.64 4.64 33.14
C GLN A 628 -39.95 5.15 34.56
N GLY A 629 -39.42 6.30 34.91
CA GLY A 629 -39.57 6.93 36.21
C GLY A 629 -38.65 6.40 37.33
N GLN A 630 -37.89 5.33 37.07
CA GLN A 630 -36.92 4.79 38.06
C GLN A 630 -35.53 5.40 37.85
N VAL A 631 -34.99 5.96 38.93
CA VAL A 631 -33.58 6.47 38.92
C VAL A 631 -32.61 5.30 38.90
N THR A 632 -31.70 5.34 37.96
CA THR A 632 -30.69 4.31 37.75
C THR A 632 -29.28 4.94 37.91
N GLY A 633 -28.40 4.27 38.60
CA GLY A 633 -27.02 4.72 38.89
C GLY A 633 -26.80 5.14 40.35
N PRO A 634 -25.60 5.67 40.66
CA PRO A 634 -24.50 6.03 39.76
C PRO A 634 -23.88 4.82 39.05
N LEU A 635 -23.63 4.95 37.76
CA LEU A 635 -22.99 3.95 36.90
C LEU A 635 -21.77 4.55 36.24
N GLU A 636 -20.73 3.75 36.12
CA GLU A 636 -19.56 4.09 35.31
C GLU A 636 -19.93 4.13 33.82
N GLY A 637 -19.56 5.22 33.14
CA GLY A 637 -19.58 5.38 31.71
C GLY A 637 -18.18 5.45 31.10
N ASN A 638 -18.11 5.77 29.82
CA ASN A 638 -16.81 5.88 29.14
C ASN A 638 -15.97 7.05 29.67
N THR A 639 -16.61 8.19 29.98
CA THR A 639 -15.94 9.43 30.36
C THR A 639 -16.45 10.03 31.67
N ALA A 640 -17.60 9.59 32.15
CA ALA A 640 -18.25 10.13 33.33
C ALA A 640 -18.98 9.05 34.13
N VAL A 641 -19.19 9.32 35.41
CA VAL A 641 -20.16 8.59 36.23
C VAL A 641 -21.52 9.25 36.09
N VAL A 642 -22.54 8.46 35.71
CA VAL A 642 -23.85 8.96 35.30
C VAL A 642 -24.94 8.38 36.18
N VAL A 643 -25.89 9.24 36.58
CA VAL A 643 -27.17 8.87 37.16
C VAL A 643 -28.25 9.35 36.19
N PHE A 644 -29.20 8.53 35.87
CA PHE A 644 -30.26 8.90 34.93
C PHE A 644 -31.63 8.35 35.33
N VAL A 645 -32.67 8.93 34.75
CA VAL A 645 -34.03 8.44 34.77
C VAL A 645 -34.59 8.50 33.36
N VAL A 646 -35.28 7.42 32.94
CA VAL A 646 -36.02 7.42 31.69
C VAL A 646 -37.34 8.15 31.93
N THR A 647 -37.54 9.29 31.27
CA THR A 647 -38.73 10.14 31.41
C THR A 647 -39.83 9.74 30.44
N GLY A 648 -39.47 9.15 29.31
CA GLY A 648 -40.39 8.71 28.27
C GLY A 648 -39.67 7.92 27.20
N GLN A 649 -40.47 7.40 26.25
CA GLN A 649 -39.95 6.77 25.06
C GLN A 649 -40.84 7.04 23.85
N ASP A 650 -40.26 7.25 22.73
CA ASP A 650 -40.95 7.34 21.44
C ASP A 650 -40.56 6.18 20.54
N LYS A 651 -41.49 5.67 19.76
CA LYS A 651 -41.21 4.76 18.66
C LYS A 651 -41.26 5.52 17.35
N SER A 652 -40.23 5.36 16.52
CA SER A 652 -40.27 5.90 15.17
C SER A 652 -41.44 5.35 14.41
N GLY A 653 -42.08 6.17 13.53
CA GLY A 653 -43.19 5.73 12.68
C GLY A 653 -42.79 4.71 11.60
N ARG A 654 -41.63 4.08 11.68
CA ARG A 654 -41.18 3.04 10.76
C ARG A 654 -41.94 1.75 11.01
N GLU A 655 -42.46 1.17 9.94
CA GLU A 655 -43.12 -0.12 10.00
C GLU A 655 -42.08 -1.24 10.14
N TYR A 656 -42.38 -2.21 11.03
CA TYR A 656 -41.55 -3.41 11.15
C TYR A 656 -41.70 -4.28 9.89
N LYS A 657 -40.58 -4.60 9.24
CA LYS A 657 -40.49 -5.54 8.12
C LYS A 657 -39.41 -6.56 8.39
N PHE A 658 -39.80 -7.80 8.60
CA PHE A 658 -38.86 -8.87 8.96
C PHE A 658 -37.64 -8.93 8.05
N GLU A 659 -37.85 -8.96 6.73
CA GLU A 659 -36.75 -9.10 5.76
C GLU A 659 -35.75 -7.93 5.81
N GLU A 660 -36.24 -6.72 6.05
CA GLU A 660 -35.36 -5.52 6.14
C GLU A 660 -34.45 -5.61 7.36
N TYR A 661 -35.02 -5.90 8.52
CA TYR A 661 -34.27 -5.95 9.78
C TYR A 661 -33.46 -7.23 9.93
N ALA A 662 -33.90 -8.36 9.41
CA ALA A 662 -33.16 -9.59 9.33
C ALA A 662 -31.90 -9.41 8.46
N ASN A 663 -32.01 -8.77 7.28
CA ASN A 663 -30.90 -8.45 6.41
C ASN A 663 -29.97 -7.42 7.05
N GLN A 664 -30.51 -6.45 7.78
CA GLN A 664 -29.68 -5.48 8.49
C GLN A 664 -28.91 -6.14 9.64
N PHE A 665 -29.54 -7.02 10.41
CA PHE A 665 -28.93 -7.79 11.48
C PHE A 665 -27.82 -8.70 10.94
N ASN A 666 -28.08 -9.44 9.86
CA ASN A 666 -27.09 -10.27 9.19
C ASN A 666 -25.89 -9.45 8.69
N ARG A 667 -26.11 -8.23 8.19
CA ARG A 667 -25.02 -7.30 7.84
C ARG A 667 -24.27 -6.78 9.06
N GLN A 668 -24.93 -6.56 10.20
CA GLN A 668 -24.30 -6.07 11.43
C GLN A 668 -23.55 -7.16 12.18
N LEU A 669 -24.05 -8.39 12.21
CA LEU A 669 -23.27 -9.54 12.70
C LEU A 669 -21.96 -9.66 11.94
N GLY A 670 -21.95 -8.92 10.78
CA GLY A 670 -20.74 -8.65 10.06
C GLY A 670 -19.88 -9.87 10.01
N ILE A 671 -20.48 -10.84 9.40
CA ILE A 671 -19.66 -11.63 8.54
C ILE A 671 -19.33 -10.76 7.31
N ALA A 672 -19.70 -9.48 7.36
CA ALA A 672 -18.94 -8.43 6.70
C ALA A 672 -17.43 -8.54 7.01
N GLY A 673 -17.05 -9.34 8.02
CA GLY A 673 -15.72 -9.80 8.26
C GLY A 673 -15.31 -11.08 7.55
N THR A 674 -16.16 -11.71 6.76
CA THR A 674 -15.75 -12.81 5.89
C THR A 674 -15.11 -12.26 4.61
N ARG A 675 -14.23 -11.29 4.74
CA ARG A 675 -13.18 -11.07 3.77
C ARG A 675 -11.87 -11.52 4.41
N PRO A 676 -11.65 -12.86 4.57
CA PRO A 676 -10.47 -13.38 5.24
C PRO A 676 -9.18 -12.89 4.59
N MET A 677 -9.23 -12.58 3.29
CA MET A 677 -8.14 -12.02 2.53
C MET A 677 -7.82 -10.55 2.88
N GLN A 678 -8.64 -9.86 3.67
CA GLN A 678 -8.44 -8.46 4.04
C GLN A 678 -7.95 -8.27 5.48
N ASP A 679 -8.14 -9.26 6.34
CA ASP A 679 -7.71 -9.21 7.75
C ASP A 679 -7.11 -10.55 8.18
N PHE A 680 -5.87 -10.77 7.74
CA PHE A 680 -5.13 -11.99 8.05
C PHE A 680 -5.02 -12.25 9.56
N GLN A 681 -4.73 -11.22 10.36
CA GLN A 681 -4.53 -11.38 11.79
C GLN A 681 -5.82 -11.81 12.49
N ARG A 682 -6.94 -11.17 12.14
CA ARG A 682 -8.26 -11.50 12.68
C ARG A 682 -8.68 -12.92 12.27
N PHE A 683 -8.42 -13.29 11.02
CA PHE A 683 -8.78 -14.60 10.51
C PHE A 683 -7.90 -15.72 11.09
N ALA A 684 -6.60 -15.47 11.24
CA ALA A 684 -5.69 -16.39 11.93
C ALA A 684 -6.10 -16.62 13.40
N LEU A 685 -6.61 -15.58 14.08
CA LEU A 685 -7.17 -15.69 15.43
C LEU A 685 -8.46 -16.50 15.48
N LEU A 686 -9.32 -16.41 14.45
CA LEU A 686 -10.59 -17.11 14.39
C LEU A 686 -10.43 -18.59 14.03
N LEU A 687 -9.53 -18.93 13.11
CA LEU A 687 -9.34 -20.30 12.61
C LEU A 687 -8.36 -21.14 13.41
N GLY A 688 -7.49 -20.52 14.17
CA GLY A 688 -6.49 -21.28 14.89
C GLY A 688 -5.97 -20.53 16.10
N ASN A 689 -5.95 -21.22 17.24
CA ASN A 689 -5.12 -20.83 18.38
C ASN A 689 -3.61 -21.01 18.08
N ASP A 690 -3.27 -21.23 16.81
CA ASP A 690 -1.93 -21.62 16.43
C ASP A 690 -1.05 -20.37 16.27
N LYS A 691 0.10 -20.39 16.92
CA LYS A 691 1.13 -19.37 16.74
C LYS A 691 1.60 -19.35 15.29
N ILE A 692 1.83 -18.14 14.79
CA ILE A 692 2.46 -17.95 13.49
C ILE A 692 3.97 -18.14 13.67
N GLU A 693 4.54 -19.11 12.99
CA GLU A 693 5.97 -19.32 12.87
C GLU A 693 6.45 -18.65 11.57
N ASN A 694 7.05 -17.47 11.68
CA ASN A 694 7.64 -16.79 10.53
C ASN A 694 9.15 -17.04 10.50
N ASN A 695 9.57 -17.91 9.59
CA ASN A 695 10.96 -18.31 9.40
C ASN A 695 11.68 -17.55 8.28
N SER A 696 11.04 -16.51 7.72
CA SER A 696 11.61 -15.76 6.57
C SER A 696 12.95 -15.12 6.88
N LEU A 697 13.22 -14.81 8.15
CA LEU A 697 14.52 -14.31 8.61
C LEU A 697 15.68 -15.28 8.36
N ASN A 698 15.41 -16.60 8.24
CA ASN A 698 16.44 -17.59 7.94
C ASN A 698 16.92 -17.55 6.49
N PHE A 699 16.13 -16.93 5.60
CA PHE A 699 16.39 -16.84 4.16
C PHE A 699 17.00 -15.52 3.73
N ILE A 700 17.24 -14.59 4.66
CA ILE A 700 17.91 -13.32 4.39
C ILE A 700 19.34 -13.33 4.95
N GLN A 701 20.21 -12.52 4.35
CA GLN A 701 21.57 -12.32 4.85
C GLN A 701 21.54 -11.49 6.15
N GLY A 702 22.22 -11.94 7.18
CA GLY A 702 22.42 -11.17 8.41
C GLY A 702 23.47 -10.06 8.18
N PHE A 703 23.47 -9.05 9.05
CA PHE A 703 24.57 -8.08 9.10
C PHE A 703 25.40 -8.30 10.36
N GLY A 704 26.70 -8.02 10.29
CA GLY A 704 27.61 -8.16 11.41
C GLY A 704 28.04 -9.62 11.71
N GLU A 705 27.77 -10.56 10.79
CA GLU A 705 28.28 -11.95 10.84
C GLU A 705 29.59 -12.08 10.08
#